data_56468e4cb6eda9877657decf0b525f0b
#
_entry.id   56468e4cb6eda9877657decf0b525f0b
#
_cell.length_a   1.000
_cell.length_b   1.000
_cell.length_c   1.000
_cell.angle_alpha   90.00
_cell.angle_beta   90.00
_cell.angle_gamma   90.00
#
_symmetry.space_group_name_H-M   'P 1'
#
loop_
_entity.id
_entity.type
_entity.pdbx_description
1 polymer ?
#
loop_
_entity_poly.entity_id
_entity_poly.type
_entity_poly.pdbx_seq_one_letter_code
_entity_poly.pdbx_strand_id
1 'polypeptide(L)'
;MGVLLWLLVLLGLAGSPAAQEDVPGSLRVAATEVTVPRRLSPRAGQDPLALSYQLELEGRLRVLHLRSQRRLVSQFFTVVSYGEDGTRWDDQPFVQEDCLYQGEVQGSPGSLVALSTCWGGLRGVLWVEDSTYEIEPVPDDPAFRHVLYRMEEAADPTGPTCGLTQQELWRQKTLLPQLQVAQVEEEEEEDTLQGWWTHTRYVKLVVVVDQVRFVKSGENESEVVKQVMDIINIGDSLYDQLSVQLYLLGLEIWTKGNLINITNSVSKTLADFNKWRKTNLSPRMRHDTAHLFAFQSFGKSLGLAYLSSICNDQWSSAVESFTNRKLSGLIVTFAHELGHNLGMQHDEAGCKCRRKKCIMYESEANTDAFSDCSYRYYFDLLGSGANCLRQPPVPGSFYSTKHECCGNEVVENGEQCDCGSESNCRRDPCCHPNCTFTQGSACASGECCKGCQVLPAGTLCRASVGDCDLPEYCNGTSPWCQPDVYLQDGARCEDGAYCYQGKCSSHSKQCKHLFGKKARAAPSDCFRTLNTRGDRFGNCGIQNNIQFIKCKIENILCGRIQCENIHKLPYLRNHITIIQTPVGDKKCWGIDYHVGMPTADMGAVDDGTSCGSDMLCINRTCTNVSLLNYDCNVTKCHNRGVCNNRKNCHCDYGWAPPYCELEGLGGSIDSGPPPARDIFHRAKIGVTFLGLVVLCVLGATLIKCYKQEIAGWFRRITARLHSKTQQLLQVLEILAVPKREHLLVSPSPAQSTY
;
A
#
# COMPACT_ATOMS: atom_id res chain seq x y z
N MET A 1 7.83 45.38 -28.06
CA MET A 1 6.70 45.47 -27.07
C MET A 1 5.80 44.24 -27.06
N GLY A 2 5.80 43.37 -28.04
CA GLY A 2 4.94 42.15 -28.05
C GLY A 2 5.44 40.96 -27.25
N VAL A 3 6.73 40.83 -27.00
CA VAL A 3 7.33 39.69 -26.32
C VAL A 3 7.30 39.83 -24.79
N LEU A 4 7.27 41.04 -24.28
CA LEU A 4 7.17 41.30 -22.84
C LEU A 4 5.74 41.09 -22.28
N LEU A 5 4.72 41.23 -23.11
CA LEU A 5 3.33 40.98 -22.72
C LEU A 5 3.00 39.48 -22.60
N TRP A 6 3.68 38.63 -23.41
CA TRP A 6 3.50 37.15 -23.32
C TRP A 6 4.18 36.53 -22.10
N LEU A 7 5.28 37.12 -21.62
CA LEU A 7 5.95 36.65 -20.39
C LEU A 7 5.17 37.01 -19.11
N LEU A 8 4.40 38.11 -19.14
CA LEU A 8 3.55 38.47 -18.00
C LEU A 8 2.24 37.65 -17.91
N VAL A 9 1.74 37.12 -19.03
CA VAL A 9 0.58 36.21 -19.05
C VAL A 9 0.96 34.79 -18.62
N LEU A 10 2.20 34.37 -18.87
CA LEU A 10 2.69 33.05 -18.39
C LEU A 10 3.06 33.06 -16.90
N LEU A 11 3.36 34.22 -16.32
CA LEU A 11 3.61 34.36 -14.87
C LEU A 11 2.32 34.57 -14.05
N GLY A 12 1.20 34.87 -14.70
CA GLY A 12 -0.11 35.05 -14.05
C GLY A 12 -0.96 33.82 -13.93
N LEU A 13 -0.55 32.67 -14.54
CA LEU A 13 -1.27 31.38 -14.48
C LEU A 13 -0.62 30.35 -13.57
N ALA A 14 0.46 30.65 -12.88
CA ALA A 14 0.90 29.93 -11.72
C ALA A 14 0.07 30.41 -10.50
N GLY A 15 -1.21 30.03 -10.46
CA GLY A 15 -1.97 30.07 -9.23
C GLY A 15 -1.25 29.17 -8.24
N SER A 16 -0.58 29.78 -7.26
CA SER A 16 -0.11 29.06 -6.08
C SER A 16 -1.29 28.26 -5.54
N PRO A 17 -1.14 26.96 -5.27
CA PRO A 17 -2.14 26.25 -4.48
C PRO A 17 -2.30 27.07 -3.20
N ALA A 18 -3.54 27.41 -2.87
CA ALA A 18 -3.87 28.12 -1.63
C ALA A 18 -3.13 27.39 -0.52
N ALA A 19 -2.25 28.09 0.19
CA ALA A 19 -1.58 27.54 1.35
C ALA A 19 -2.70 27.13 2.33
N GLN A 20 -2.90 25.84 2.46
CA GLN A 20 -3.76 25.26 3.47
C GLN A 20 -3.13 25.68 4.79
N GLU A 21 -3.86 26.41 5.63
CA GLU A 21 -3.40 26.77 6.97
C GLU A 21 -3.14 25.44 7.71
N ASP A 22 -1.87 25.06 7.80
CA ASP A 22 -1.44 23.92 8.59
C ASP A 22 -1.75 24.22 10.06
N VAL A 23 -2.62 23.42 10.64
CA VAL A 23 -2.85 23.45 12.07
C VAL A 23 -1.54 23.03 12.75
N PRO A 24 -0.95 23.87 13.61
CA PRO A 24 0.32 23.55 14.24
C PRO A 24 0.25 22.19 14.95
N GLY A 25 1.18 21.29 14.64
CA GLY A 25 1.30 19.98 15.29
C GLY A 25 0.55 18.82 14.66
N SER A 26 -0.12 19.00 13.52
CA SER A 26 -0.77 17.91 12.77
C SER A 26 0.21 17.22 11.81
N LEU A 27 -0.18 16.02 11.34
CA LEU A 27 0.52 15.35 10.25
C LEU A 27 0.60 16.28 9.03
N ARG A 28 1.79 16.41 8.45
CA ARG A 28 2.04 17.26 7.30
C ARG A 28 2.42 16.47 6.07
N VAL A 29 2.16 17.06 4.91
CA VAL A 29 2.64 16.54 3.63
C VAL A 29 4.12 16.91 3.50
N ALA A 30 4.99 15.90 3.48
CA ALA A 30 6.43 16.09 3.30
C ALA A 30 6.83 16.16 1.83
N ALA A 31 6.14 15.40 0.98
CA ALA A 31 6.37 15.36 -0.46
C ALA A 31 5.07 15.02 -1.19
N THR A 32 4.98 15.48 -2.43
CA THR A 32 3.86 15.17 -3.33
C THR A 32 4.41 14.61 -4.63
N GLU A 33 3.86 13.49 -5.08
CA GLU A 33 4.24 12.81 -6.31
C GLU A 33 2.97 12.53 -7.13
N VAL A 34 3.09 12.52 -8.45
CA VAL A 34 1.99 12.14 -9.35
C VAL A 34 2.30 10.78 -9.95
N THR A 35 1.38 9.85 -9.80
CA THR A 35 1.50 8.48 -10.33
C THR A 35 0.28 8.12 -11.17
N VAL A 36 0.45 7.15 -12.08
CA VAL A 36 -0.65 6.56 -12.86
C VAL A 36 -0.73 5.08 -12.52
N PRO A 37 -1.64 4.68 -11.62
CA PRO A 37 -1.82 3.28 -11.29
C PRO A 37 -2.27 2.48 -12.52
N ARG A 38 -1.69 1.31 -12.72
CA ARG A 38 -2.06 0.38 -13.79
C ARG A 38 -2.61 -0.88 -13.17
N ARG A 39 -3.83 -1.23 -13.49
CA ARG A 39 -4.41 -2.50 -13.09
C ARG A 39 -3.70 -3.63 -13.83
N LEU A 40 -3.31 -4.68 -13.11
CA LEU A 40 -2.70 -5.88 -13.66
C LEU A 40 -3.76 -6.95 -13.83
N SER A 41 -3.69 -7.70 -14.91
CA SER A 41 -4.62 -8.81 -15.16
C SER A 41 -4.47 -9.89 -14.08
N PRO A 42 -5.57 -10.49 -13.61
CA PRO A 42 -5.51 -11.56 -12.61
C PRO A 42 -4.78 -12.78 -13.17
N ARG A 43 -3.96 -13.42 -12.34
CA ARG A 43 -3.28 -14.68 -12.69
C ARG A 43 -4.27 -15.85 -12.64
N ALA A 44 -4.07 -16.83 -13.51
CA ALA A 44 -4.86 -18.05 -13.50
C ALA A 44 -4.76 -18.72 -12.11
N GLY A 45 -5.92 -18.95 -11.47
CA GLY A 45 -5.98 -19.51 -10.11
C GLY A 45 -5.95 -18.49 -8.98
N GLN A 46 -5.85 -17.19 -9.25
CA GLN A 46 -6.09 -16.14 -8.25
C GLN A 46 -7.58 -16.04 -7.91
N ASP A 47 -7.85 -15.60 -6.69
CA ASP A 47 -9.21 -15.23 -6.27
C ASP A 47 -9.76 -14.21 -7.28
N PRO A 48 -10.91 -14.47 -7.91
CA PRO A 48 -11.53 -13.54 -8.86
C PRO A 48 -11.83 -12.16 -8.26
N LEU A 49 -11.75 -12.03 -6.95
CA LEU A 49 -11.96 -10.79 -6.19
C LEU A 49 -10.67 -10.08 -5.80
N ALA A 50 -9.51 -10.66 -6.14
CA ALA A 50 -8.23 -10.03 -5.90
C ALA A 50 -7.88 -9.10 -7.06
N LEU A 51 -7.47 -7.87 -6.73
CA LEU A 51 -6.96 -6.90 -7.67
C LEU A 51 -5.46 -6.71 -7.48
N SER A 52 -4.77 -6.40 -8.55
CA SER A 52 -3.37 -5.98 -8.47
C SER A 52 -3.18 -4.71 -9.27
N TYR A 53 -2.50 -3.74 -8.67
CA TYR A 53 -2.14 -2.49 -9.32
C TYR A 53 -0.64 -2.29 -9.29
N GLN A 54 -0.10 -1.82 -10.39
CA GLN A 54 1.27 -1.32 -10.48
C GLN A 54 1.24 0.20 -10.43
N LEU A 55 2.05 0.79 -9.57
CA LEU A 55 2.21 2.25 -9.48
C LEU A 55 3.66 2.62 -9.19
N GLU A 56 4.02 3.83 -9.52
CA GLU A 56 5.31 4.41 -9.16
C GLU A 56 5.21 5.06 -7.78
N LEU A 57 6.17 4.73 -6.92
CA LEU A 57 6.30 5.23 -5.56
C LEU A 57 7.77 5.57 -5.31
N GLU A 58 8.09 6.84 -5.11
CA GLU A 58 9.46 7.36 -4.97
C GLU A 58 10.39 6.92 -6.12
N GLY A 59 9.91 7.06 -7.37
CA GLY A 59 10.65 6.67 -8.57
C GLY A 59 10.88 5.16 -8.74
N ARG A 60 10.16 4.32 -7.97
CA ARG A 60 10.23 2.85 -8.07
C ARG A 60 8.87 2.27 -8.39
N LEU A 61 8.82 1.38 -9.34
CA LEU A 61 7.60 0.61 -9.63
C LEU A 61 7.33 -0.37 -8.48
N ARG A 62 6.13 -0.28 -7.91
CA ARG A 62 5.62 -1.16 -6.85
C ARG A 62 4.32 -1.81 -7.31
N VAL A 63 4.11 -3.04 -6.90
CA VAL A 63 2.88 -3.77 -7.17
C VAL A 63 2.10 -3.90 -5.87
N LEU A 64 0.85 -3.49 -5.91
CA LEU A 64 -0.12 -3.65 -4.82
C LEU A 64 -0.94 -4.91 -5.08
N HIS A 65 -1.06 -5.79 -4.10
CA HIS A 65 -1.97 -6.92 -4.12
C HIS A 65 -3.12 -6.63 -3.17
N LEU A 66 -4.31 -6.52 -3.71
CA LEU A 66 -5.52 -6.09 -3.01
C LEU A 66 -6.54 -7.22 -2.95
N ARG A 67 -7.25 -7.34 -1.84
CA ARG A 67 -8.40 -8.23 -1.65
C ARG A 67 -9.60 -7.39 -1.29
N SER A 68 -10.75 -7.69 -1.86
CA SER A 68 -11.99 -7.01 -1.50
C SER A 68 -12.33 -7.26 -0.03
N GLN A 69 -12.58 -6.18 0.70
CA GLN A 69 -13.15 -6.19 2.05
C GLN A 69 -14.67 -6.34 1.94
N ARG A 70 -15.16 -7.55 2.06
CA ARG A 70 -16.59 -7.81 2.13
C ARG A 70 -17.02 -7.95 3.58
N ARG A 71 -18.17 -7.36 3.95
CA ARG A 71 -18.80 -7.41 5.28
C ARG A 71 -18.44 -6.27 6.24
N LEU A 72 -18.20 -5.07 5.71
CA LEU A 72 -18.06 -3.89 6.54
C LEU A 72 -19.41 -3.30 6.95
N VAL A 73 -20.47 -3.62 6.22
CA VAL A 73 -21.79 -3.00 6.37
C VAL A 73 -22.86 -4.02 6.73
N SER A 74 -23.84 -3.59 7.53
CA SER A 74 -25.02 -4.39 7.85
C SER A 74 -25.93 -4.55 6.62
N GLN A 75 -26.56 -5.71 6.46
CA GLN A 75 -27.64 -5.87 5.47
C GLN A 75 -28.82 -4.92 5.74
N PHE A 76 -28.94 -4.39 6.96
CA PHE A 76 -29.92 -3.39 7.38
C PHE A 76 -29.24 -2.03 7.60
N PHE A 77 -28.15 -1.78 6.87
CA PHE A 77 -27.47 -0.49 6.98
C PHE A 77 -28.45 0.63 6.71
N THR A 78 -28.61 1.49 7.69
CA THR A 78 -29.57 2.60 7.63
C THR A 78 -28.84 3.92 7.70
N VAL A 79 -29.13 4.80 6.75
CA VAL A 79 -28.73 6.20 6.79
C VAL A 79 -29.90 7.01 7.33
N VAL A 80 -29.67 7.73 8.40
CA VAL A 80 -30.66 8.60 9.02
C VAL A 80 -30.32 10.06 8.71
N SER A 81 -31.27 10.79 8.15
CA SER A 81 -31.15 12.22 7.87
C SER A 81 -32.38 12.99 8.36
N TYR A 82 -32.40 14.31 8.21
CA TYR A 82 -33.42 15.19 8.76
C TYR A 82 -33.92 16.18 7.71
N GLY A 83 -35.26 16.28 7.56
CA GLY A 83 -35.90 17.25 6.71
C GLY A 83 -35.89 18.67 7.28
N GLU A 84 -36.35 19.65 6.50
CA GLU A 84 -36.44 21.07 6.90
C GLU A 84 -37.35 21.30 8.11
N ASP A 85 -38.34 20.47 8.27
CA ASP A 85 -39.29 20.48 9.38
C ASP A 85 -38.80 19.70 10.63
N GLY A 86 -37.58 19.17 10.60
CA GLY A 86 -36.99 18.31 11.61
C GLY A 86 -37.50 16.87 11.57
N THR A 87 -38.29 16.50 10.57
CA THR A 87 -38.73 15.12 10.36
C THR A 87 -37.54 14.22 10.07
N ARG A 88 -37.45 13.07 10.77
CA ARG A 88 -36.41 12.07 10.56
C ARG A 88 -36.75 11.21 9.35
N TRP A 89 -35.76 11.00 8.50
CA TRP A 89 -35.82 10.14 7.33
C TRP A 89 -34.85 8.99 7.53
N ASP A 90 -35.36 7.76 7.40
CA ASP A 90 -34.57 6.53 7.52
C ASP A 90 -34.52 5.93 6.11
N ASP A 91 -33.33 5.90 5.50
CA ASP A 91 -33.06 5.34 4.18
C ASP A 91 -32.16 4.11 4.31
N GLN A 92 -32.30 3.14 3.42
CA GLN A 92 -31.41 1.99 3.30
C GLN A 92 -30.76 1.99 1.91
N PRO A 93 -29.77 2.87 1.73
CA PRO A 93 -29.12 2.99 0.44
C PRO A 93 -28.35 1.72 0.09
N PHE A 94 -28.28 1.42 -1.18
CA PHE A 94 -27.32 0.44 -1.66
C PHE A 94 -25.89 0.97 -1.38
N VAL A 95 -25.08 0.21 -0.65
CA VAL A 95 -23.68 0.51 -0.41
C VAL A 95 -22.84 -0.49 -1.19
N GLN A 96 -22.06 0.03 -2.12
CA GLN A 96 -21.13 -0.76 -2.88
C GLN A 96 -19.93 -1.11 -2.01
N GLU A 97 -19.81 -2.38 -1.60
CA GLU A 97 -18.69 -2.86 -0.77
C GLU A 97 -17.56 -3.46 -1.60
N ASP A 98 -17.81 -3.85 -2.83
CA ASP A 98 -16.84 -4.49 -3.72
C ASP A 98 -15.79 -3.52 -4.28
N CYS A 99 -15.93 -2.23 -3.99
CA CYS A 99 -14.93 -1.20 -4.27
C CYS A 99 -13.98 -0.91 -3.09
N LEU A 100 -14.10 -1.63 -1.96
CA LEU A 100 -13.27 -1.47 -0.77
C LEU A 100 -12.24 -2.61 -0.68
N TYR A 101 -10.99 -2.26 -0.50
CA TYR A 101 -9.88 -3.20 -0.57
C TYR A 101 -8.87 -3.00 0.54
N GLN A 102 -8.31 -4.12 0.98
CA GLN A 102 -7.08 -4.15 1.77
C GLN A 102 -6.04 -5.03 1.10
N GLY A 103 -4.77 -4.82 1.43
CA GLY A 103 -3.70 -5.61 0.85
C GLY A 103 -2.30 -5.20 1.29
N GLU A 104 -1.35 -5.58 0.46
CA GLU A 104 0.07 -5.37 0.73
C GLU A 104 0.83 -4.95 -0.53
N VAL A 105 2.04 -4.42 -0.34
CA VAL A 105 2.97 -4.10 -1.42
C VAL A 105 3.90 -5.28 -1.65
N GLN A 106 3.97 -5.76 -2.88
CA GLN A 106 4.86 -6.87 -3.25
C GLN A 106 6.31 -6.57 -2.88
N GLY A 107 6.96 -7.48 -2.18
CA GLY A 107 8.35 -7.34 -1.76
C GLY A 107 8.60 -6.41 -0.58
N SER A 108 7.55 -5.89 0.06
CA SER A 108 7.61 -5.11 1.31
C SER A 108 6.83 -5.82 2.42
N PRO A 109 7.42 -6.83 3.07
CA PRO A 109 6.75 -7.53 4.15
C PRO A 109 6.36 -6.58 5.27
N GLY A 110 5.13 -6.70 5.76
CA GLY A 110 4.57 -5.81 6.77
C GLY A 110 4.06 -4.47 6.23
N SER A 111 3.97 -4.29 4.91
CA SER A 111 3.23 -3.17 4.33
C SER A 111 1.73 -3.33 4.54
N LEU A 112 0.99 -2.26 4.75
CA LEU A 112 -0.48 -2.23 4.75
C LEU A 112 -0.95 -1.29 3.66
N VAL A 113 -1.87 -1.77 2.88
CA VAL A 113 -2.56 -0.99 1.86
C VAL A 113 -4.06 -1.11 2.13
N ALA A 114 -4.73 0.01 2.32
CA ALA A 114 -6.17 0.06 2.46
C ALA A 114 -6.71 1.14 1.53
N LEU A 115 -7.45 0.72 0.52
CA LEU A 115 -7.87 1.55 -0.60
C LEU A 115 -9.35 1.38 -0.91
N SER A 116 -9.91 2.42 -1.49
CA SER A 116 -11.23 2.45 -2.11
C SER A 116 -11.08 2.79 -3.59
N THR A 117 -11.84 2.12 -4.44
CA THR A 117 -12.00 2.45 -5.86
C THR A 117 -13.34 3.13 -6.14
N CYS A 118 -14.16 3.38 -5.12
CA CYS A 118 -15.51 3.95 -5.21
C CYS A 118 -15.55 5.40 -5.75
N TRP A 119 -14.38 6.02 -5.92
CA TRP A 119 -14.23 7.42 -6.33
C TRP A 119 -13.81 7.58 -7.81
N GLY A 120 -13.88 6.52 -8.60
CA GLY A 120 -13.37 6.53 -9.98
C GLY A 120 -11.85 6.49 -10.07
N GLY A 121 -11.18 6.06 -9.00
CA GLY A 121 -9.73 5.92 -8.88
C GLY A 121 -9.34 5.35 -7.52
N LEU A 122 -8.05 5.16 -7.28
CA LEU A 122 -7.55 4.65 -6.01
C LEU A 122 -7.52 5.78 -4.97
N ARG A 123 -8.24 5.61 -3.87
CA ARG A 123 -8.19 6.52 -2.73
C ARG A 123 -7.94 5.75 -1.45
N GLY A 124 -7.02 6.22 -0.61
CA GLY A 124 -6.75 5.60 0.68
C GLY A 124 -5.33 5.79 1.16
N VAL A 125 -4.83 4.85 1.96
CA VAL A 125 -3.56 4.96 2.65
C VAL A 125 -2.69 3.71 2.41
N LEU A 126 -1.39 3.95 2.22
CA LEU A 126 -0.37 2.92 2.08
C LEU A 126 0.68 3.13 3.18
N TRP A 127 0.89 2.11 4.00
CA TRP A 127 2.01 2.05 4.94
C TRP A 127 3.07 1.10 4.38
N VAL A 128 4.18 1.67 3.94
CA VAL A 128 5.25 0.92 3.25
C VAL A 128 6.56 1.19 3.95
N GLU A 129 7.20 0.15 4.46
CA GLU A 129 8.43 0.28 5.25
C GLU A 129 8.24 1.28 6.44
N ASP A 130 8.97 2.38 6.50
CA ASP A 130 8.84 3.42 7.54
C ASP A 130 8.08 4.67 7.05
N SER A 131 7.44 4.61 5.88
CA SER A 131 6.75 5.73 5.25
C SER A 131 5.26 5.48 5.13
N THR A 132 4.47 6.54 5.22
CA THR A 132 3.03 6.54 5.01
C THR A 132 2.70 7.43 3.82
N TYR A 133 1.87 6.92 2.94
CA TYR A 133 1.41 7.64 1.75
C TYR A 133 -0.11 7.65 1.72
N GLU A 134 -0.67 8.81 1.40
CA GLU A 134 -2.06 8.92 0.97
C GLU A 134 -2.11 8.99 -0.56
N ILE A 135 -3.05 8.28 -1.16
CA ILE A 135 -3.32 8.34 -2.59
C ILE A 135 -4.72 8.84 -2.82
N GLU A 136 -4.89 9.75 -3.75
CA GLU A 136 -6.19 10.20 -4.20
C GLU A 136 -6.19 10.46 -5.72
N PRO A 137 -7.30 10.20 -6.43
CA PRO A 137 -7.40 10.49 -7.85
C PRO A 137 -7.41 12.00 -8.08
N VAL A 138 -6.78 12.45 -9.16
CA VAL A 138 -6.92 13.83 -9.62
C VAL A 138 -8.33 13.98 -10.20
N PRO A 139 -9.15 14.87 -9.65
CA PRO A 139 -10.51 15.07 -10.16
C PRO A 139 -10.50 15.40 -11.65
N ASP A 140 -11.40 14.80 -12.41
CA ASP A 140 -11.63 15.07 -13.82
C ASP A 140 -10.44 14.82 -14.76
N ASP A 141 -9.47 14.01 -14.36
CA ASP A 141 -8.29 13.73 -15.17
C ASP A 141 -8.45 12.49 -16.06
N PRO A 142 -8.53 12.67 -17.41
CA PRO A 142 -8.70 11.56 -18.34
C PRO A 142 -7.46 10.65 -18.44
N ALA A 143 -6.32 11.05 -17.87
CA ALA A 143 -5.09 10.27 -17.85
C ALA A 143 -5.00 9.35 -16.62
N PHE A 144 -6.04 9.27 -15.79
CA PHE A 144 -6.09 8.47 -14.58
C PHE A 144 -4.91 8.74 -13.63
N ARG A 145 -4.50 10.01 -13.55
CA ARG A 145 -3.43 10.43 -12.64
C ARG A 145 -3.92 10.48 -11.21
N HIS A 146 -3.05 10.12 -10.30
CA HIS A 146 -3.29 10.17 -8.86
C HIS A 146 -2.20 10.99 -8.20
N VAL A 147 -2.55 11.66 -7.14
CA VAL A 147 -1.61 12.36 -6.28
C VAL A 147 -1.28 11.46 -5.09
N LEU A 148 0.01 11.26 -4.87
CA LEU A 148 0.55 10.59 -3.70
C LEU A 148 1.13 11.65 -2.77
N TYR A 149 0.67 11.66 -1.53
CA TYR A 149 1.19 12.51 -0.47
C TYR A 149 2.01 11.65 0.49
N ARG A 150 3.29 11.92 0.61
CA ARG A 150 4.10 11.34 1.67
C ARG A 150 3.84 12.11 2.95
N MET A 151 3.46 11.40 4.00
CA MET A 151 3.08 11.98 5.28
C MET A 151 4.24 11.90 6.28
N GLU A 152 4.48 12.97 7.00
CA GLU A 152 5.45 13.03 8.09
C GLU A 152 4.84 13.68 9.33
N GLU A 153 5.34 13.29 10.51
CA GLU A 153 4.98 13.95 11.75
C GLU A 153 5.64 15.33 11.82
N ALA A 154 4.90 16.33 12.24
CA ALA A 154 5.47 17.63 12.52
C ALA A 154 6.51 17.54 13.64
N ALA A 155 7.57 18.30 13.54
CA ALA A 155 8.67 18.30 14.53
C ALA A 155 8.29 18.96 15.87
N ASP A 156 7.07 19.44 16.01
CA ASP A 156 6.60 20.15 17.23
C ASP A 156 6.20 19.15 18.33
N PRO A 157 6.92 19.10 19.45
CA PRO A 157 6.57 18.24 20.58
C PRO A 157 5.27 18.69 21.31
N THR A 158 4.73 19.89 20.98
CA THR A 158 3.51 20.43 21.57
C THR A 158 2.26 20.19 20.70
N GLY A 159 2.32 19.23 19.78
CA GLY A 159 1.28 18.85 18.84
C GLY A 159 -0.06 18.48 19.50
N PRO A 160 -1.10 18.26 18.68
CA PRO A 160 -2.39 17.85 19.18
C PRO A 160 -2.34 16.48 19.86
N THR A 161 -3.13 16.30 20.90
CA THR A 161 -3.15 15.13 21.76
C THR A 161 -4.56 14.56 21.90
N CYS A 162 -4.69 13.34 22.41
CA CYS A 162 -5.94 12.78 22.84
C CYS A 162 -6.52 13.55 24.06
N GLY A 163 -7.83 13.62 24.17
CA GLY A 163 -8.53 14.27 25.28
C GLY A 163 -8.54 13.45 26.59
N LEU A 164 -8.14 12.17 26.55
CA LEU A 164 -8.07 11.30 27.73
C LEU A 164 -6.84 11.62 28.58
N THR A 165 -6.83 12.80 29.17
CA THR A 165 -5.81 13.24 30.13
C THR A 165 -5.95 12.48 31.45
N GLN A 166 -4.94 12.52 32.33
CA GLN A 166 -5.01 11.93 33.67
C GLN A 166 -6.17 12.47 34.49
N GLN A 167 -6.50 13.76 34.32
CA GLN A 167 -7.65 14.37 34.97
C GLN A 167 -8.99 13.80 34.45
N GLU A 168 -9.10 13.63 33.13
CA GLU A 168 -10.30 13.06 32.51
C GLU A 168 -10.43 11.57 32.85
N LEU A 169 -9.33 10.83 32.87
CA LEU A 169 -9.29 9.43 33.29
C LEU A 169 -9.78 9.28 34.74
N TRP A 170 -9.34 10.15 35.65
CA TRP A 170 -9.81 10.17 37.02
C TRP A 170 -11.31 10.51 37.08
N ARG A 171 -11.77 11.48 36.30
CA ARG A 171 -13.18 11.83 36.17
C ARG A 171 -14.03 10.64 35.72
N GLN A 172 -13.60 9.95 34.68
CA GLN A 172 -14.29 8.76 34.17
C GLN A 172 -14.31 7.64 35.21
N LYS A 173 -13.21 7.34 35.87
CA LYS A 173 -13.14 6.34 36.95
C LYS A 173 -14.09 6.68 38.11
N THR A 174 -14.32 7.96 38.42
CA THR A 174 -15.22 8.39 39.45
C THR A 174 -16.69 8.27 39.03
N LEU A 175 -17.00 8.54 37.77
CA LEU A 175 -18.35 8.43 37.19
C LEU A 175 -18.76 6.99 36.90
N LEU A 176 -17.80 6.09 36.72
CA LEU A 176 -17.98 4.73 36.21
C LEU A 176 -17.45 3.68 37.21
N PRO A 177 -17.93 3.62 38.45
CA PRO A 177 -17.41 2.69 39.46
C PRO A 177 -17.59 1.20 39.10
N GLN A 178 -18.39 0.88 38.08
CA GLN A 178 -18.60 -0.48 37.57
C GLN A 178 -17.61 -0.88 36.43
N LEU A 179 -16.80 0.05 35.95
CA LEU A 179 -15.70 -0.20 35.00
C LEU A 179 -14.37 -0.43 35.72
N GLN A 180 -14.41 -0.98 36.95
CA GLN A 180 -13.20 -1.49 37.58
C GLN A 180 -12.72 -2.65 36.71
N VAL A 181 -11.66 -2.38 35.92
CA VAL A 181 -10.78 -3.41 35.40
C VAL A 181 -10.39 -4.26 36.61
N ALA A 182 -10.80 -5.53 36.59
CA ALA A 182 -10.30 -6.47 37.57
C ALA A 182 -8.76 -6.37 37.49
N GLN A 183 -8.14 -5.93 38.56
CA GLN A 183 -6.72 -6.16 38.77
C GLN A 183 -6.60 -7.67 38.89
N VAL A 184 -6.29 -8.33 37.82
CA VAL A 184 -5.88 -9.74 37.84
C VAL A 184 -4.56 -9.75 38.58
N GLU A 185 -4.54 -10.30 39.77
CA GLU A 185 -3.30 -10.71 40.43
C GLU A 185 -2.59 -11.64 39.46
N GLU A 186 -1.29 -11.41 39.28
CA GLU A 186 -0.40 -12.18 38.43
C GLU A 186 -0.36 -13.65 38.91
N GLU A 187 -1.33 -14.44 38.51
CA GLU A 187 -1.20 -15.88 38.53
C GLU A 187 -0.86 -16.34 37.07
N GLU A 188 0.30 -16.95 36.97
CA GLU A 188 0.85 -17.55 35.76
C GLU A 188 -0.11 -18.60 35.19
N GLU A 189 -1.02 -18.20 34.30
CA GLU A 189 -1.76 -19.09 33.42
C GLU A 189 -1.39 -18.81 31.95
N GLU A 190 -0.19 -19.24 31.57
CA GLU A 190 0.33 -19.18 30.20
C GLU A 190 -0.47 -20.05 29.20
N ASP A 191 -1.29 -20.98 29.68
CA ASP A 191 -1.98 -21.99 28.85
C ASP A 191 -3.40 -21.59 28.38
N THR A 192 -4.04 -20.60 29.01
CA THR A 192 -5.40 -20.18 28.65
C THR A 192 -5.46 -19.17 27.51
N LEU A 193 -4.37 -18.47 27.25
CA LEU A 193 -4.29 -17.44 26.21
C LEU A 193 -4.33 -17.99 24.77
N GLN A 194 -3.89 -19.23 24.54
CA GLN A 194 -3.84 -19.81 23.18
C GLN A 194 -5.23 -19.98 22.53
N GLY A 195 -6.29 -20.20 23.31
CA GLY A 195 -7.64 -20.36 22.79
C GLY A 195 -8.36 -19.05 22.41
N TRP A 196 -7.88 -17.91 22.91
CA TRP A 196 -8.56 -16.62 22.73
C TRP A 196 -8.23 -15.93 21.42
N TRP A 197 -7.07 -16.22 20.82
CA TRP A 197 -6.59 -15.64 19.56
C TRP A 197 -7.27 -16.20 18.31
N THR A 198 -8.00 -17.30 18.42
CA THR A 198 -8.55 -18.00 17.28
C THR A 198 -9.90 -17.51 16.80
N HIS A 199 -10.52 -16.56 17.52
CA HIS A 199 -11.86 -16.07 17.19
C HIS A 199 -11.88 -14.61 16.83
N THR A 200 -12.31 -14.30 15.61
CA THR A 200 -12.61 -12.92 15.18
C THR A 200 -13.65 -12.31 16.13
N ARG A 201 -13.42 -11.07 16.53
CA ARG A 201 -14.33 -10.25 17.30
C ARG A 201 -14.98 -9.22 16.39
N TYR A 202 -16.23 -8.92 16.63
CA TYR A 202 -17.02 -8.03 15.79
C TYR A 202 -17.45 -6.81 16.59
N VAL A 203 -17.05 -5.64 16.13
CA VAL A 203 -17.50 -4.36 16.71
C VAL A 203 -18.63 -3.82 15.87
N LYS A 204 -19.83 -3.80 16.42
CA LYS A 204 -21.01 -3.21 15.80
C LYS A 204 -21.05 -1.72 16.09
N LEU A 205 -20.70 -0.93 15.06
CA LEU A 205 -20.48 0.50 15.13
C LEU A 205 -21.64 1.28 14.50
N VAL A 206 -21.99 2.42 15.11
CA VAL A 206 -22.79 3.46 14.47
C VAL A 206 -21.97 4.74 14.42
N VAL A 207 -21.94 5.39 13.26
CA VAL A 207 -21.30 6.68 13.09
C VAL A 207 -22.34 7.78 13.02
N VAL A 208 -22.07 8.90 13.68
CA VAL A 208 -22.87 10.12 13.60
C VAL A 208 -22.01 11.24 13.02
N VAL A 209 -22.55 11.96 12.04
CA VAL A 209 -21.85 13.06 11.36
C VAL A 209 -22.55 14.37 11.68
N ASP A 210 -21.80 15.35 12.13
CA ASP A 210 -22.32 16.67 12.49
C ASP A 210 -22.72 17.49 11.25
N GLN A 211 -23.58 18.47 11.45
CA GLN A 211 -24.11 19.31 10.40
C GLN A 211 -23.01 20.08 9.64
N VAL A 212 -21.98 20.56 10.33
CA VAL A 212 -20.91 21.33 9.70
C VAL A 212 -20.10 20.42 8.74
N ARG A 213 -19.85 19.16 9.12
CA ARG A 213 -19.20 18.18 8.26
C ARG A 213 -20.06 17.86 7.04
N PHE A 214 -21.38 17.70 7.22
CA PHE A 214 -22.32 17.49 6.12
C PHE A 214 -22.28 18.65 5.11
N VAL A 215 -22.33 19.90 5.55
CA VAL A 215 -22.22 21.08 4.69
C VAL A 215 -20.87 21.09 3.95
N LYS A 216 -19.76 20.76 4.63
CA LYS A 216 -18.44 20.66 4.00
C LYS A 216 -18.35 19.54 2.97
N SER A 217 -19.17 18.52 3.05
CA SER A 217 -19.30 17.47 2.03
C SER A 217 -20.26 17.85 0.89
N GLY A 218 -20.57 19.13 0.74
CA GLY A 218 -21.44 19.67 -0.32
C GLY A 218 -22.92 19.39 -0.12
N GLU A 219 -23.36 19.18 1.11
CA GLU A 219 -24.73 18.80 1.47
C GLU A 219 -25.23 17.54 0.73
N ASN A 220 -24.30 16.59 0.50
CA ASN A 220 -24.54 15.38 -0.24
C ASN A 220 -24.41 14.16 0.69
N GLU A 221 -25.51 13.49 0.99
CA GLU A 221 -25.53 12.30 1.85
C GLU A 221 -24.70 11.15 1.27
N SER A 222 -24.76 10.92 -0.03
CA SER A 222 -23.99 9.86 -0.69
C SER A 222 -22.47 10.11 -0.58
N GLU A 223 -22.04 11.37 -0.60
CA GLU A 223 -20.66 11.75 -0.41
C GLU A 223 -20.19 11.50 1.02
N VAL A 224 -21.06 11.78 2.01
CA VAL A 224 -20.79 11.48 3.42
C VAL A 224 -20.71 9.96 3.64
N VAL A 225 -21.62 9.19 3.04
CA VAL A 225 -21.58 7.71 3.11
C VAL A 225 -20.24 7.19 2.60
N LYS A 226 -19.80 7.62 1.41
CA LYS A 226 -18.50 7.20 0.84
C LYS A 226 -17.32 7.55 1.74
N GLN A 227 -17.29 8.78 2.29
CA GLN A 227 -16.22 9.22 3.20
C GLN A 227 -16.17 8.39 4.47
N VAL A 228 -17.33 8.07 5.06
CA VAL A 228 -17.40 7.22 6.24
C VAL A 228 -16.96 5.80 5.90
N MET A 229 -17.37 5.27 4.75
CA MET A 229 -16.96 3.94 4.30
C MET A 229 -15.44 3.83 4.10
N ASP A 230 -14.79 4.86 3.52
CA ASP A 230 -13.33 4.89 3.40
C ASP A 230 -12.65 4.83 4.79
N ILE A 231 -13.16 5.60 5.76
CA ILE A 231 -12.61 5.63 7.11
C ILE A 231 -12.77 4.27 7.80
N ILE A 232 -13.96 3.66 7.70
CA ILE A 232 -14.21 2.35 8.32
C ILE A 232 -13.41 1.24 7.64
N ASN A 233 -13.28 1.25 6.30
CA ASN A 233 -12.47 0.30 5.56
C ASN A 233 -11.00 0.32 6.01
N ILE A 234 -10.44 1.52 6.13
CA ILE A 234 -9.03 1.66 6.53
C ILE A 234 -8.88 1.38 8.03
N GLY A 235 -9.84 1.81 8.85
CA GLY A 235 -9.90 1.49 10.28
C GLY A 235 -9.96 0.00 10.55
N ASP A 236 -10.82 -0.73 9.84
CA ASP A 236 -10.92 -2.19 9.91
C ASP A 236 -9.58 -2.86 9.59
N SER A 237 -8.88 -2.36 8.56
CA SER A 237 -7.55 -2.85 8.20
C SER A 237 -6.50 -2.63 9.31
N LEU A 238 -6.64 -1.58 10.14
CA LEU A 238 -5.78 -1.38 11.32
C LEU A 238 -6.11 -2.37 12.43
N TYR A 239 -7.39 -2.72 12.60
CA TYR A 239 -7.86 -3.63 13.65
C TYR A 239 -7.71 -5.12 13.30
N ASP A 240 -7.44 -5.47 12.05
CA ASP A 240 -7.18 -6.85 11.62
C ASP A 240 -6.04 -7.50 12.41
N GLN A 241 -5.02 -6.73 12.81
CA GLN A 241 -3.92 -7.20 13.65
C GLN A 241 -4.35 -7.66 15.05
N LEU A 242 -5.51 -7.23 15.53
CA LEU A 242 -6.14 -7.64 16.79
C LEU A 242 -7.23 -8.71 16.59
N SER A 243 -7.41 -9.22 15.37
CA SER A 243 -8.54 -10.06 14.98
C SER A 243 -9.89 -9.44 15.31
N VAL A 244 -9.99 -8.12 15.18
CA VAL A 244 -11.21 -7.36 15.33
C VAL A 244 -11.68 -6.91 13.97
N GLN A 245 -12.93 -7.19 13.65
CA GLN A 245 -13.62 -6.74 12.44
C GLN A 245 -14.63 -5.65 12.81
N LEU A 246 -14.55 -4.53 12.10
CA LEU A 246 -15.51 -3.45 12.24
C LEU A 246 -16.73 -3.73 11.36
N TYR A 247 -17.91 -3.44 11.92
CA TYR A 247 -19.18 -3.66 11.26
C TYR A 247 -20.08 -2.45 11.41
N LEU A 248 -20.25 -1.68 10.35
CA LEU A 248 -21.05 -0.48 10.37
C LEU A 248 -22.54 -0.84 10.28
N LEU A 249 -23.28 -0.58 11.35
CA LEU A 249 -24.72 -0.84 11.44
C LEU A 249 -25.53 0.27 10.79
N GLY A 250 -25.11 1.51 10.96
CA GLY A 250 -25.83 2.67 10.47
C GLY A 250 -25.02 3.95 10.55
N LEU A 251 -25.49 4.93 9.83
CA LEU A 251 -24.94 6.28 9.76
C LEU A 251 -26.06 7.29 10.03
N GLU A 252 -25.83 8.18 10.97
CA GLU A 252 -26.76 9.29 11.23
C GLU A 252 -26.11 10.62 10.82
N ILE A 253 -26.75 11.35 9.94
CA ILE A 253 -26.27 12.62 9.40
C ILE A 253 -27.17 13.74 9.90
N TRP A 254 -26.61 14.66 10.65
CA TRP A 254 -27.35 15.83 11.11
C TRP A 254 -27.38 16.89 10.01
N THR A 255 -28.36 16.80 9.12
CA THR A 255 -28.44 17.60 7.90
C THR A 255 -28.89 19.05 8.14
N LYS A 256 -29.77 19.32 9.10
CA LYS A 256 -30.39 20.63 9.31
C LYS A 256 -29.95 21.36 10.58
N GLY A 257 -29.15 20.74 11.39
CA GLY A 257 -28.61 21.28 12.63
C GLY A 257 -28.17 20.18 13.56
N ASN A 258 -27.19 20.47 14.40
CA ASN A 258 -26.70 19.51 15.37
C ASN A 258 -27.77 19.23 16.43
N LEU A 259 -28.01 17.96 16.74
CA LEU A 259 -29.00 17.55 17.75
C LEU A 259 -28.48 17.65 19.19
N ILE A 260 -27.23 18.05 19.35
CA ILE A 260 -26.58 18.40 20.61
C ILE A 260 -25.83 19.72 20.49
N ASN A 261 -25.46 20.31 21.61
CA ASN A 261 -24.58 21.47 21.60
C ASN A 261 -23.10 21.03 21.52
N ILE A 262 -22.51 21.09 20.34
CA ILE A 262 -21.07 20.84 20.16
C ILE A 262 -20.30 22.09 20.63
N THR A 263 -19.45 21.92 21.64
CA THR A 263 -18.68 23.01 22.25
C THR A 263 -17.19 22.80 22.05
N ASN A 264 -16.36 23.80 22.35
CA ASN A 264 -14.89 23.65 22.31
C ASN A 264 -14.34 22.68 23.37
N SER A 265 -15.15 22.23 24.31
CA SER A 265 -14.79 21.23 25.33
C SER A 265 -15.16 19.83 24.80
N VAL A 266 -14.17 19.02 24.50
CA VAL A 266 -14.38 17.64 24.03
C VAL A 266 -15.11 16.80 25.10
N SER A 267 -14.76 16.94 26.40
CA SER A 267 -15.39 16.22 27.51
C SER A 267 -16.87 16.55 27.65
N LYS A 268 -17.23 17.84 27.46
CA LYS A 268 -18.66 18.24 27.50
C LYS A 268 -19.40 17.71 26.27
N THR A 269 -18.80 17.82 25.08
CA THR A 269 -19.41 17.32 23.85
C THR A 269 -19.62 15.81 23.92
N LEU A 270 -18.65 15.04 24.45
CA LEU A 270 -18.79 13.60 24.67
C LEU A 270 -19.92 13.27 25.61
N ALA A 271 -20.05 14.02 26.75
CA ALA A 271 -21.13 13.80 27.71
C ALA A 271 -22.50 14.08 27.10
N ASP A 272 -22.65 15.19 26.33
CA ASP A 272 -23.90 15.56 25.68
C ASP A 272 -24.22 14.56 24.54
N PHE A 273 -23.23 14.11 23.78
CA PHE A 273 -23.38 13.08 22.75
C PHE A 273 -23.82 11.73 23.36
N ASN A 274 -23.19 11.29 24.44
CA ASN A 274 -23.56 10.04 25.10
C ASN A 274 -24.97 10.09 25.65
N LYS A 275 -25.38 11.24 26.23
CA LYS A 275 -26.75 11.44 26.69
C LYS A 275 -27.75 11.32 25.55
N TRP A 276 -27.49 11.98 24.41
CA TRP A 276 -28.31 11.92 23.22
C TRP A 276 -28.34 10.49 22.64
N ARG A 277 -27.17 9.82 22.53
CA ARG A 277 -27.06 8.44 22.07
C ARG A 277 -27.98 7.50 22.86
N LYS A 278 -27.94 7.56 24.17
CA LYS A 278 -28.79 6.74 25.06
C LYS A 278 -30.27 6.95 24.85
N THR A 279 -30.68 8.19 24.70
CA THR A 279 -32.11 8.54 24.61
C THR A 279 -32.68 8.43 23.21
N ASN A 280 -31.89 8.68 22.20
CA ASN A 280 -32.36 8.79 20.80
C ASN A 280 -31.83 7.70 19.87
N LEU A 281 -30.55 7.31 19.98
CA LEU A 281 -29.91 6.37 19.05
C LEU A 281 -30.07 4.91 19.51
N SER A 282 -29.69 4.57 20.75
CA SER A 282 -29.70 3.20 21.26
C SER A 282 -31.07 2.51 21.23
N PRO A 283 -32.20 3.19 21.44
CA PRO A 283 -33.51 2.56 21.30
C PRO A 283 -33.85 2.16 19.86
N ARG A 284 -33.26 2.81 18.86
CA ARG A 284 -33.50 2.58 17.43
C ARG A 284 -32.52 1.59 16.83
N MET A 285 -31.24 1.76 17.14
CA MET A 285 -30.14 0.95 16.62
C MET A 285 -29.30 0.42 17.78
N ARG A 286 -29.43 -0.87 18.09
CA ARG A 286 -28.54 -1.51 19.07
C ARG A 286 -27.15 -1.65 18.49
N HIS A 287 -26.15 -1.11 19.17
CA HIS A 287 -24.76 -1.06 18.75
C HIS A 287 -23.82 -1.29 19.93
N ASP A 288 -22.59 -1.69 19.64
CA ASP A 288 -21.56 -1.89 20.66
C ASP A 288 -20.88 -0.58 21.03
N THR A 289 -20.75 0.36 20.07
CA THR A 289 -20.29 1.74 20.30
C THR A 289 -20.81 2.69 19.22
N ALA A 290 -20.88 3.99 19.54
CA ALA A 290 -21.21 5.05 18.58
C ALA A 290 -20.15 6.16 18.61
N HIS A 291 -19.76 6.63 17.45
CA HIS A 291 -18.73 7.64 17.25
C HIS A 291 -19.30 8.89 16.57
N LEU A 292 -19.02 10.06 17.12
CA LEU A 292 -19.41 11.35 16.55
C LEU A 292 -18.23 11.98 15.78
N PHE A 293 -18.34 12.03 14.47
CA PHE A 293 -17.42 12.71 13.58
C PHE A 293 -17.80 14.19 13.45
N ALA A 294 -17.21 15.04 14.27
CA ALA A 294 -17.53 16.45 14.34
C ALA A 294 -16.52 17.34 13.58
N PHE A 295 -16.99 18.23 12.74
CA PHE A 295 -16.15 19.28 12.14
C PHE A 295 -15.93 20.42 13.16
N GLN A 296 -15.30 20.10 14.28
CA GLN A 296 -15.05 20.99 15.40
C GLN A 296 -13.62 20.85 15.90
N SER A 297 -12.96 21.98 16.10
CA SER A 297 -11.69 22.02 16.83
C SER A 297 -11.95 22.02 18.34
N PHE A 298 -11.37 21.07 19.03
CA PHE A 298 -11.40 20.99 20.49
C PHE A 298 -10.08 21.51 21.12
N GLY A 299 -9.48 22.55 20.51
CA GLY A 299 -8.17 23.06 20.90
C GLY A 299 -7.07 22.07 20.56
N LYS A 300 -6.39 21.55 21.57
CA LYS A 300 -5.34 20.51 21.37
C LYS A 300 -5.89 19.08 21.27
N SER A 301 -7.16 18.85 21.67
CA SER A 301 -7.72 17.49 21.68
C SER A 301 -8.19 17.07 20.29
N LEU A 302 -7.74 15.89 19.85
CA LEU A 302 -8.14 15.26 18.58
C LEU A 302 -9.42 14.47 18.70
N GLY A 303 -9.68 13.91 19.88
CA GLY A 303 -10.84 13.11 20.20
C GLY A 303 -10.89 12.80 21.69
N LEU A 304 -11.95 12.11 22.10
CA LEU A 304 -12.12 11.57 23.44
C LEU A 304 -13.15 10.45 23.40
N ALA A 305 -12.80 9.31 24.00
CA ALA A 305 -13.70 8.19 24.21
C ALA A 305 -13.86 7.84 25.69
N TYR A 306 -14.93 7.13 26.02
CA TYR A 306 -15.02 6.47 27.32
C TYR A 306 -14.19 5.20 27.34
N LEU A 307 -13.26 5.10 28.27
CA LEU A 307 -12.35 3.96 28.40
C LEU A 307 -13.10 2.68 28.81
N SER A 308 -12.77 1.54 28.21
CA SER A 308 -13.33 0.20 28.49
C SER A 308 -14.88 0.18 28.43
N SER A 309 -15.44 0.98 27.54
CA SER A 309 -16.89 1.17 27.47
C SER A 309 -17.60 0.32 26.44
N ILE A 310 -16.87 -0.44 25.61
CA ILE A 310 -17.47 -1.30 24.58
C ILE A 310 -18.51 -2.24 25.23
N CYS A 311 -19.60 -2.53 24.53
CA CYS A 311 -20.74 -3.31 25.03
C CYS A 311 -21.50 -2.68 26.20
N ASN A 312 -21.17 -1.48 26.63
CA ASN A 312 -21.84 -0.83 27.73
C ASN A 312 -22.93 0.12 27.23
N ASP A 313 -24.21 -0.24 27.42
CA ASP A 313 -25.34 0.56 26.93
C ASP A 313 -25.36 2.00 27.51
N GLN A 314 -24.68 2.23 28.62
CA GLN A 314 -24.69 3.54 29.28
C GLN A 314 -23.61 4.48 28.77
N TRP A 315 -22.45 3.96 28.29
CA TRP A 315 -21.27 4.80 28.12
C TRP A 315 -20.53 4.63 26.79
N SER A 316 -20.85 3.59 25.99
CA SER A 316 -20.08 3.23 24.79
C SER A 316 -20.19 4.30 23.70
N SER A 317 -19.34 5.31 23.77
CA SER A 317 -19.27 6.38 22.76
C SER A 317 -17.89 7.05 22.70
N ALA A 318 -17.66 7.72 21.59
CA ALA A 318 -16.50 8.57 21.32
C ALA A 318 -16.87 9.81 20.50
N VAL A 319 -16.01 10.81 20.52
CA VAL A 319 -16.11 12.03 19.70
C VAL A 319 -14.75 12.31 19.09
N GLU A 320 -14.69 12.55 17.79
CA GLU A 320 -13.50 12.85 17.06
C GLU A 320 -13.58 14.18 16.31
N SER A 321 -12.45 14.90 16.28
CA SER A 321 -12.30 16.15 15.55
C SER A 321 -11.99 15.87 14.06
N PHE A 322 -13.00 15.94 13.21
CA PHE A 322 -12.91 15.72 11.77
C PHE A 322 -12.83 17.05 11.00
N THR A 323 -11.81 17.84 11.30
CA THR A 323 -11.51 19.09 10.59
C THR A 323 -10.80 18.84 9.23
N ASN A 324 -10.25 19.87 8.59
CA ASN A 324 -9.54 19.76 7.31
C ASN A 324 -8.18 19.04 7.44
N ARG A 325 -8.14 17.91 8.09
CA ARG A 325 -6.94 17.10 8.26
C ARG A 325 -6.84 16.07 7.14
N LYS A 326 -5.64 15.56 6.90
CA LYS A 326 -5.42 14.47 5.96
C LYS A 326 -6.07 13.18 6.47
N LEU A 327 -6.44 12.32 5.51
CA LEU A 327 -7.20 11.09 5.79
C LEU A 327 -6.47 10.17 6.77
N SER A 328 -5.16 10.00 6.64
CA SER A 328 -4.34 9.18 7.55
C SER A 328 -4.45 9.64 9.01
N GLY A 329 -4.41 10.95 9.27
CA GLY A 329 -4.56 11.48 10.62
C GLY A 329 -5.96 11.27 11.19
N LEU A 330 -7.01 11.41 10.37
CA LEU A 330 -8.40 11.16 10.79
C LEU A 330 -8.61 9.70 11.18
N ILE A 331 -8.06 8.78 10.39
CA ILE A 331 -8.19 7.33 10.60
C ILE A 331 -7.45 6.88 11.85
N VAL A 332 -6.23 7.37 12.05
CA VAL A 332 -5.47 7.03 13.28
C VAL A 332 -6.18 7.58 14.52
N THR A 333 -6.77 8.79 14.45
CA THR A 333 -7.59 9.32 15.53
C THR A 333 -8.81 8.43 15.80
N PHE A 334 -9.57 8.04 14.79
CA PHE A 334 -10.70 7.12 14.92
C PHE A 334 -10.25 5.78 15.55
N ALA A 335 -9.16 5.19 15.05
CA ALA A 335 -8.64 3.94 15.59
C ALA A 335 -8.17 4.09 17.05
N HIS A 336 -7.61 5.23 17.43
CA HIS A 336 -7.18 5.54 18.78
C HIS A 336 -8.38 5.62 19.74
N GLU A 337 -9.40 6.39 19.38
CA GLU A 337 -10.58 6.55 20.24
C GLU A 337 -11.40 5.24 20.40
N LEU A 338 -11.50 4.45 19.31
CA LEU A 338 -12.07 3.10 19.38
C LEU A 338 -11.20 2.17 20.25
N GLY A 339 -9.87 2.33 20.24
CA GLY A 339 -8.96 1.63 21.14
C GLY A 339 -9.30 1.88 22.61
N HIS A 340 -9.62 3.13 22.99
CA HIS A 340 -10.08 3.44 24.33
C HIS A 340 -11.40 2.74 24.68
N ASN A 341 -12.37 2.71 23.78
CA ASN A 341 -13.60 1.94 24.00
C ASN A 341 -13.29 0.45 24.23
N LEU A 342 -12.28 -0.09 23.53
CA LEU A 342 -11.79 -1.46 23.66
C LEU A 342 -10.83 -1.67 24.85
N GLY A 343 -10.74 -0.72 25.77
CA GLY A 343 -9.98 -0.86 27.02
C GLY A 343 -8.53 -0.42 26.95
N MET A 344 -8.01 -0.05 25.78
CA MET A 344 -6.63 0.35 25.62
C MET A 344 -6.38 1.72 26.25
N GLN A 345 -5.35 1.82 27.07
CA GLN A 345 -4.86 3.08 27.62
C GLN A 345 -3.75 3.65 26.73
N HIS A 346 -3.31 4.88 27.02
CA HIS A 346 -2.16 5.45 26.32
C HIS A 346 -0.90 4.62 26.56
N ASP A 347 -0.04 4.58 25.55
CA ASP A 347 1.24 3.88 25.62
C ASP A 347 2.20 4.59 26.59
N GLU A 348 2.70 3.85 27.57
CA GLU A 348 3.74 4.29 28.49
C GLU A 348 5.15 4.05 27.94
N ALA A 349 6.19 4.54 28.64
CA ALA A 349 7.58 4.47 28.21
C ALA A 349 8.12 3.05 27.91
N GLY A 350 7.44 2.00 28.38
CA GLY A 350 7.81 0.59 28.15
C GLY A 350 7.16 -0.04 26.92
N CYS A 351 6.07 0.54 26.42
CA CYS A 351 5.27 -0.03 25.33
C CYS A 351 5.99 0.05 24.00
N LYS A 352 5.91 -1.00 23.19
CA LYS A 352 6.65 -1.13 21.93
C LYS A 352 5.75 -1.53 20.78
N CYS A 353 5.97 -0.91 19.64
CA CYS A 353 5.47 -1.35 18.36
C CYS A 353 6.55 -1.17 17.27
N ARG A 354 6.20 -1.43 16.03
CA ARG A 354 7.14 -1.30 14.91
C ARG A 354 7.48 0.12 14.50
N ARG A 355 6.65 1.07 14.89
CA ARG A 355 6.81 2.47 14.55
C ARG A 355 7.45 3.22 15.72
N LYS A 356 7.84 4.45 15.49
CA LYS A 356 8.32 5.34 16.55
C LYS A 356 7.25 5.63 17.60
N LYS A 357 6.02 5.78 17.14
CA LYS A 357 4.82 5.92 17.96
C LYS A 357 3.82 4.87 17.51
N CYS A 358 3.06 4.34 18.43
CA CYS A 358 1.99 3.39 18.17
C CYS A 358 0.63 4.09 18.12
N ILE A 359 -0.45 3.40 17.73
CA ILE A 359 -1.79 4.01 17.61
C ILE A 359 -2.26 4.61 18.92
N MET A 360 -1.97 3.97 20.06
CA MET A 360 -2.38 4.47 21.39
C MET A 360 -1.39 5.45 22.02
N TYR A 361 -0.46 6.03 21.22
CA TYR A 361 0.39 7.11 21.71
C TYR A 361 -0.44 8.37 22.00
N GLU A 362 -0.16 9.09 23.10
CA GLU A 362 -0.93 10.23 23.58
C GLU A 362 -1.10 11.36 22.55
N SER A 363 -0.11 11.60 21.71
CA SER A 363 -0.18 12.59 20.64
C SER A 363 -0.41 11.97 19.27
N GLU A 364 -0.85 12.78 18.31
CA GLU A 364 -1.03 12.33 16.92
C GLU A 364 0.20 11.55 16.42
N ALA A 365 -0.04 10.41 15.80
CA ALA A 365 0.98 9.49 15.33
C ALA A 365 0.77 9.13 13.86
N ASN A 366 1.86 9.01 13.10
CA ASN A 366 1.84 8.50 11.74
C ASN A 366 2.16 6.99 11.75
N THR A 367 1.16 6.18 12.03
CA THR A 367 1.34 4.78 12.37
C THR A 367 0.20 3.89 11.92
N ASP A 368 0.49 2.62 11.75
CA ASP A 368 -0.48 1.55 11.46
C ASP A 368 -0.41 0.41 12.50
N ALA A 369 0.22 0.64 13.65
CA ALA A 369 0.52 -0.43 14.59
C ALA A 369 0.03 -0.12 16.01
N PHE A 370 -0.60 -1.09 16.64
CA PHE A 370 -0.81 -1.11 18.09
C PHE A 370 0.44 -1.59 18.82
N SER A 371 0.61 -1.18 20.08
CA SER A 371 1.69 -1.60 20.95
C SER A 371 1.40 -2.95 21.61
N ASP A 372 2.44 -3.59 22.16
CA ASP A 372 2.32 -4.75 23.03
C ASP A 372 1.43 -4.48 24.25
N CYS A 373 1.47 -3.25 24.78
CA CYS A 373 0.57 -2.82 25.85
C CYS A 373 -0.90 -2.76 25.40
N SER A 374 -1.15 -2.27 24.18
CA SER A 374 -2.50 -2.22 23.62
C SER A 374 -3.11 -3.62 23.49
N TYR A 375 -2.31 -4.61 23.05
CA TYR A 375 -2.73 -6.01 23.02
C TYR A 375 -3.12 -6.49 24.42
N ARG A 376 -2.30 -6.26 25.44
CA ARG A 376 -2.58 -6.67 26.82
C ARG A 376 -3.89 -6.07 27.32
N TYR A 377 -4.08 -4.75 27.22
CA TYR A 377 -5.31 -4.10 27.65
C TYR A 377 -6.56 -4.65 26.97
N TYR A 378 -6.45 -4.92 25.66
CA TYR A 378 -7.56 -5.52 24.91
C TYR A 378 -7.89 -6.94 25.40
N PHE A 379 -6.86 -7.74 25.72
CA PHE A 379 -7.09 -9.08 26.28
C PHE A 379 -7.71 -9.05 27.66
N ASP A 380 -7.27 -8.15 28.52
CA ASP A 380 -7.85 -7.95 29.84
C ASP A 380 -9.35 -7.63 29.72
N LEU A 381 -9.71 -6.79 28.76
CA LEU A 381 -11.11 -6.49 28.44
C LEU A 381 -11.89 -7.73 27.99
N LEU A 382 -11.32 -8.54 27.11
CA LEU A 382 -11.97 -9.76 26.64
C LEU A 382 -12.15 -10.78 27.76
N GLY A 383 -11.22 -10.86 28.70
CA GLY A 383 -11.28 -11.67 29.91
C GLY A 383 -12.38 -11.21 30.87
N SER A 384 -12.62 -9.91 30.95
CA SER A 384 -13.66 -9.32 31.84
C SER A 384 -15.10 -9.46 31.32
N GLY A 385 -15.33 -10.03 30.11
CA GLY A 385 -16.65 -10.41 29.64
C GLY A 385 -17.28 -9.54 28.55
N ALA A 386 -16.50 -8.98 27.62
CA ALA A 386 -16.99 -8.24 26.44
C ALA A 386 -17.76 -9.16 25.46
N ASN A 387 -18.87 -9.74 25.89
CA ASN A 387 -19.63 -10.77 25.16
C ASN A 387 -20.29 -10.24 23.88
N CYS A 388 -20.56 -8.94 23.76
CA CYS A 388 -21.15 -8.36 22.55
C CYS A 388 -20.25 -8.56 21.33
N LEU A 389 -18.94 -8.62 21.54
CA LEU A 389 -17.96 -8.80 20.46
C LEU A 389 -17.88 -10.23 19.92
N ARG A 390 -18.48 -11.21 20.61
CA ARG A 390 -18.45 -12.62 20.21
C ARG A 390 -19.48 -12.98 19.15
N GLN A 391 -20.53 -12.20 19.02
CA GLN A 391 -21.61 -12.48 18.09
C GLN A 391 -21.21 -11.97 16.70
N PRO A 392 -20.98 -12.87 15.73
CA PRO A 392 -20.82 -12.41 14.35
C PRO A 392 -22.09 -11.66 13.92
N PRO A 393 -21.96 -10.69 13.05
CA PRO A 393 -23.12 -10.12 12.39
C PRO A 393 -23.91 -11.29 11.78
N VAL A 394 -25.22 -11.35 12.06
CA VAL A 394 -26.05 -12.46 11.59
C VAL A 394 -25.80 -12.67 10.09
N PRO A 395 -25.48 -13.88 9.63
CA PRO A 395 -25.30 -14.14 8.23
C PRO A 395 -26.68 -14.07 7.56
N GLY A 396 -27.12 -12.89 7.28
CA GLY A 396 -28.15 -12.66 6.30
C GLY A 396 -27.45 -12.73 4.95
N SER A 397 -28.05 -13.39 4.01
CA SER A 397 -27.67 -13.48 2.62
C SER A 397 -27.28 -12.08 2.07
N PHE A 398 -26.02 -11.70 2.25
CA PHE A 398 -25.46 -10.46 1.73
C PHE A 398 -25.45 -10.45 0.19
N TYR A 399 -25.75 -11.57 -0.43
CA TYR A 399 -25.59 -11.79 -1.86
C TYR A 399 -26.70 -12.63 -2.49
N SER A 400 -27.92 -12.58 -2.01
CA SER A 400 -28.99 -13.37 -2.63
C SER A 400 -29.63 -12.71 -3.85
N THR A 401 -29.28 -11.48 -4.18
CA THR A 401 -29.61 -10.89 -5.48
C THR A 401 -28.39 -10.14 -5.98
N LYS A 402 -27.67 -10.70 -6.96
CA LYS A 402 -26.94 -9.91 -7.92
C LYS A 402 -28.00 -9.00 -8.58
N HIS A 403 -28.13 -7.79 -8.13
CA HIS A 403 -28.75 -6.77 -8.95
C HIS A 403 -27.70 -6.39 -10.00
N GLU A 404 -27.88 -6.90 -11.22
CA GLU A 404 -27.21 -6.37 -12.40
C GLU A 404 -27.66 -4.92 -12.50
N CYS A 405 -26.80 -3.99 -12.12
CA CYS A 405 -27.11 -2.56 -12.06
C CYS A 405 -26.02 -1.80 -12.78
N CYS A 406 -26.39 -1.15 -13.88
CA CYS A 406 -25.54 -0.15 -14.51
C CYS A 406 -25.12 0.93 -13.50
N GLY A 407 -23.82 1.20 -13.41
CA GLY A 407 -23.24 2.18 -12.49
C GLY A 407 -22.48 1.60 -11.31
N ASN A 408 -22.18 0.29 -11.32
CA ASN A 408 -21.43 -0.41 -10.28
C ASN A 408 -19.94 -0.64 -10.63
N GLU A 409 -19.46 -0.10 -11.75
CA GLU A 409 -18.10 -0.26 -12.29
C GLU A 409 -17.73 -1.72 -12.70
N VAL A 410 -18.73 -2.58 -12.83
CA VAL A 410 -18.59 -3.97 -13.29
C VAL A 410 -19.45 -4.14 -14.52
N VAL A 411 -18.85 -4.42 -15.67
CA VAL A 411 -19.59 -4.72 -16.89
C VAL A 411 -20.28 -6.07 -16.76
N GLU A 412 -21.60 -6.07 -16.70
CA GLU A 412 -22.45 -7.23 -16.52
C GLU A 412 -23.19 -7.63 -17.83
N ASN A 413 -24.00 -8.70 -17.75
CA ASN A 413 -24.76 -9.15 -18.91
C ASN A 413 -25.75 -8.08 -19.40
N GLY A 414 -25.61 -7.68 -20.66
CA GLY A 414 -26.47 -6.65 -21.28
C GLY A 414 -25.84 -5.26 -21.33
N GLU A 415 -24.68 -5.06 -20.69
CA GLU A 415 -23.93 -3.82 -20.69
C GLU A 415 -22.77 -3.85 -21.69
N GLN A 416 -22.47 -2.71 -22.29
CA GLN A 416 -21.32 -2.55 -23.17
C GLN A 416 -20.11 -2.02 -22.39
N CYS A 417 -20.38 -1.22 -21.36
CA CYS A 417 -19.41 -0.62 -20.46
C CYS A 417 -20.09 -0.25 -19.16
N ASP A 418 -19.32 0.01 -18.11
CA ASP A 418 -19.80 0.61 -16.88
C ASP A 418 -18.81 1.66 -16.40
N CYS A 419 -19.24 2.90 -16.34
CA CYS A 419 -18.46 4.06 -15.92
C CYS A 419 -18.68 4.43 -14.44
N GLY A 420 -19.46 3.63 -13.73
CA GLY A 420 -19.78 3.87 -12.33
C GLY A 420 -20.86 4.92 -12.13
N SER A 421 -20.68 5.80 -11.16
CA SER A 421 -21.67 6.82 -10.81
C SER A 421 -21.98 7.76 -11.98
N GLU A 422 -23.20 8.33 -12.00
CA GLU A 422 -23.61 9.29 -13.04
C GLU A 422 -22.62 10.47 -13.18
N SER A 423 -22.00 10.91 -12.09
CA SER A 423 -20.99 11.96 -12.11
C SER A 423 -19.70 11.53 -12.81
N ASN A 424 -19.28 10.26 -12.65
CA ASN A 424 -18.13 9.69 -13.33
C ASN A 424 -18.44 9.51 -14.81
N CYS A 425 -19.61 8.99 -15.11
CA CYS A 425 -20.07 8.76 -16.49
C CYS A 425 -20.19 10.05 -17.32
N ARG A 426 -20.55 11.17 -16.70
CA ARG A 426 -20.56 12.48 -17.40
C ARG A 426 -19.17 12.93 -17.86
N ARG A 427 -18.13 12.35 -17.31
CA ARG A 427 -16.72 12.67 -17.57
C ARG A 427 -16.03 11.59 -18.39
N ASP A 428 -16.59 10.41 -18.46
CA ASP A 428 -16.05 9.31 -19.25
C ASP A 428 -16.31 9.57 -20.74
N PRO A 429 -15.25 9.69 -21.56
CA PRO A 429 -15.41 9.93 -22.99
C PRO A 429 -15.91 8.68 -23.75
N CYS A 430 -15.89 7.50 -23.12
CA CYS A 430 -16.09 6.21 -23.77
C CYS A 430 -17.40 5.54 -23.41
N CYS A 431 -17.99 5.88 -22.25
CA CYS A 431 -19.17 5.21 -21.71
C CYS A 431 -20.23 6.22 -21.26
N HIS A 432 -21.49 5.94 -21.60
CA HIS A 432 -22.66 6.71 -21.15
C HIS A 432 -23.19 6.19 -19.80
N PRO A 433 -23.92 7.03 -19.03
CA PRO A 433 -24.56 6.62 -17.77
C PRO A 433 -25.58 5.47 -17.88
N ASN A 434 -26.00 5.12 -19.07
CA ASN A 434 -26.87 3.96 -19.34
C ASN A 434 -26.09 2.71 -19.77
N CYS A 435 -24.81 2.66 -19.46
CA CYS A 435 -23.91 1.54 -19.75
C CYS A 435 -23.77 1.15 -21.23
N THR A 436 -23.88 2.13 -22.11
CA THR A 436 -23.62 1.97 -23.55
C THR A 436 -22.42 2.78 -23.97
N PHE A 437 -21.70 2.32 -24.99
CA PHE A 437 -20.56 3.07 -25.54
C PHE A 437 -20.99 4.42 -26.13
N THR A 438 -20.15 5.44 -25.98
CA THR A 438 -20.30 6.70 -26.70
C THR A 438 -20.06 6.49 -28.20
N GLN A 439 -20.58 7.39 -29.03
CA GLN A 439 -20.49 7.26 -30.48
C GLN A 439 -19.02 7.18 -30.95
N GLY A 440 -18.68 6.08 -31.60
CA GLY A 440 -17.32 5.82 -32.10
C GLY A 440 -16.40 5.12 -31.12
N SER A 441 -16.84 4.84 -29.88
CA SER A 441 -16.07 4.06 -28.92
C SER A 441 -16.16 2.56 -29.22
N ALA A 442 -15.02 1.87 -29.11
CA ALA A 442 -14.89 0.43 -29.23
C ALA A 442 -14.58 -0.26 -27.90
N CYS A 443 -14.22 0.52 -26.89
CA CYS A 443 -13.97 0.06 -25.53
C CYS A 443 -14.05 1.25 -24.55
N ALA A 444 -14.23 0.96 -23.27
CA ALA A 444 -14.20 1.96 -22.19
C ALA A 444 -13.18 1.61 -21.10
N SER A 445 -12.84 0.33 -20.95
CA SER A 445 -11.92 -0.16 -19.91
C SER A 445 -11.02 -1.28 -20.42
N GLY A 446 -9.96 -1.62 -19.69
CA GLY A 446 -9.03 -2.67 -20.02
C GLY A 446 -7.65 -2.16 -20.41
N GLU A 447 -6.62 -2.98 -20.18
CA GLU A 447 -5.21 -2.64 -20.44
C GLU A 447 -4.91 -2.43 -21.92
N CYS A 448 -5.75 -2.99 -22.79
CA CYS A 448 -5.67 -2.86 -24.23
C CYS A 448 -6.66 -1.83 -24.80
N CYS A 449 -7.22 -0.97 -23.94
CA CYS A 449 -8.09 0.14 -24.32
C CYS A 449 -7.41 1.48 -24.05
N LYS A 450 -7.34 2.36 -25.04
CA LYS A 450 -6.83 3.72 -24.88
C LYS A 450 -7.56 4.69 -25.80
N GLY A 451 -8.07 5.77 -25.21
CA GLY A 451 -8.82 6.77 -25.97
C GLY A 451 -10.04 6.18 -26.66
N CYS A 452 -10.77 5.32 -25.95
CA CYS A 452 -11.98 4.63 -26.41
C CYS A 452 -11.75 3.69 -27.62
N GLN A 453 -10.50 3.34 -27.93
CA GLN A 453 -10.14 2.44 -29.03
C GLN A 453 -9.29 1.29 -28.51
N VAL A 454 -9.51 0.12 -29.07
CA VAL A 454 -8.69 -1.05 -28.79
C VAL A 454 -7.27 -0.82 -29.32
N LEU A 455 -6.27 -1.06 -28.49
CA LEU A 455 -4.86 -0.92 -28.89
C LEU A 455 -4.49 -1.95 -29.97
N PRO A 456 -3.58 -1.59 -30.89
CA PRO A 456 -3.13 -2.49 -31.93
C PRO A 456 -2.51 -3.77 -31.38
N ALA A 457 -2.67 -4.87 -32.11
CA ALA A 457 -1.98 -6.13 -31.82
C ALA A 457 -0.47 -5.90 -31.66
N GLY A 458 0.12 -6.55 -30.65
CA GLY A 458 1.54 -6.38 -30.33
C GLY A 458 1.84 -5.27 -29.33
N THR A 459 0.86 -4.52 -28.86
CA THR A 459 1.06 -3.58 -27.74
C THR A 459 1.27 -4.38 -26.46
N LEU A 460 2.39 -4.14 -25.75
CA LEU A 460 2.66 -4.79 -24.46
C LEU A 460 1.61 -4.32 -23.44
N CYS A 461 0.83 -5.24 -22.91
CA CYS A 461 -0.16 -4.96 -21.89
C CYS A 461 0.26 -5.43 -20.50
N ARG A 462 1.06 -6.50 -20.39
CA ARG A 462 1.67 -6.94 -19.15
C ARG A 462 3.13 -7.36 -19.37
N ALA A 463 4.02 -6.75 -18.62
CA ALA A 463 5.43 -7.14 -18.64
C ALA A 463 5.67 -8.33 -17.71
N SER A 464 6.63 -9.20 -18.06
CA SER A 464 7.11 -10.26 -17.18
C SER A 464 7.58 -9.69 -15.83
N VAL A 465 7.13 -10.28 -14.73
CA VAL A 465 7.49 -9.86 -13.35
C VAL A 465 8.56 -10.74 -12.70
N GLY A 466 9.00 -11.80 -13.35
CA GLY A 466 10.03 -12.71 -12.83
C GLY A 466 10.48 -13.75 -13.86
N ASP A 467 11.45 -14.59 -13.42
CA ASP A 467 12.08 -15.58 -14.33
C ASP A 467 11.12 -16.64 -14.87
N CYS A 468 10.06 -16.94 -14.11
CA CYS A 468 9.06 -17.93 -14.49
C CYS A 468 7.84 -17.30 -15.17
N ASP A 469 7.86 -16.01 -15.42
CA ASP A 469 6.74 -15.26 -15.97
C ASP A 469 7.04 -14.85 -17.42
N LEU A 470 5.99 -14.73 -18.23
CA LEU A 470 6.08 -14.35 -19.64
C LEU A 470 5.26 -13.09 -19.90
N PRO A 471 5.66 -12.26 -20.87
CA PRO A 471 4.93 -11.04 -21.21
C PRO A 471 3.69 -11.33 -22.03
N GLU A 472 2.61 -10.52 -21.87
CA GLU A 472 1.43 -10.56 -22.71
C GLU A 472 1.26 -9.28 -23.54
N TYR A 473 0.60 -9.46 -24.67
CA TYR A 473 0.38 -8.42 -25.68
C TYR A 473 -1.09 -8.34 -26.07
N CYS A 474 -1.56 -7.16 -26.36
CA CYS A 474 -2.87 -6.94 -26.93
C CYS A 474 -3.01 -7.69 -28.27
N ASN A 475 -4.18 -8.29 -28.50
CA ASN A 475 -4.46 -9.01 -29.75
C ASN A 475 -5.07 -8.11 -30.84
N GLY A 476 -5.36 -6.84 -30.52
CA GLY A 476 -5.97 -5.88 -31.45
C GLY A 476 -7.48 -5.99 -31.61
N THR A 477 -8.14 -6.89 -30.89
CA THR A 477 -9.59 -7.10 -30.99
C THR A 477 -10.30 -7.02 -29.64
N SER A 478 -9.60 -7.27 -28.54
CA SER A 478 -10.12 -7.22 -27.17
C SER A 478 -9.54 -6.04 -26.42
N PRO A 479 -10.33 -5.33 -25.60
CA PRO A 479 -9.83 -4.30 -24.70
C PRO A 479 -9.02 -4.87 -23.51
N TRP A 480 -9.13 -6.17 -23.26
CA TRP A 480 -8.45 -6.85 -22.17
C TRP A 480 -7.13 -7.47 -22.63
N CYS A 481 -6.14 -7.43 -21.74
CA CYS A 481 -4.89 -8.17 -21.93
C CYS A 481 -5.18 -9.67 -22.00
N GLN A 482 -4.32 -10.41 -22.69
CA GLN A 482 -4.44 -11.87 -22.76
C GLN A 482 -4.33 -12.47 -21.34
N PRO A 483 -4.98 -13.63 -21.09
CA PRO A 483 -4.83 -14.33 -19.82
C PRO A 483 -3.36 -14.65 -19.53
N ASP A 484 -3.00 -14.54 -18.26
CA ASP A 484 -1.64 -14.75 -17.74
C ASP A 484 -0.97 -16.01 -18.31
N VAL A 485 0.19 -15.84 -18.92
CA VAL A 485 1.03 -16.92 -19.38
C VAL A 485 2.38 -16.88 -18.64
N TYR A 486 2.83 -18.04 -18.21
CA TYR A 486 4.08 -18.22 -17.50
C TYR A 486 4.77 -19.51 -17.94
N LEU A 487 6.01 -19.71 -17.57
CA LEU A 487 6.76 -20.92 -17.91
C LEU A 487 6.05 -22.15 -17.35
N GLN A 488 5.98 -23.22 -18.16
CA GLN A 488 5.41 -24.48 -17.73
C GLN A 488 6.03 -24.95 -16.42
N ASP A 489 5.19 -25.42 -15.50
CA ASP A 489 5.63 -25.97 -14.23
C ASP A 489 6.65 -27.08 -14.43
N GLY A 490 7.75 -27.02 -13.67
CA GLY A 490 8.91 -27.88 -13.85
C GLY A 490 10.02 -27.33 -14.73
N ALA A 491 9.84 -26.18 -15.38
CA ALA A 491 10.93 -25.47 -16.03
C ALA A 491 11.98 -25.03 -15.01
N ARG A 492 13.26 -25.10 -15.34
CA ARG A 492 14.34 -24.62 -14.46
C ARG A 492 14.41 -23.10 -14.44
N CYS A 493 14.63 -22.55 -13.25
CA CYS A 493 14.83 -21.12 -13.03
C CYS A 493 16.13 -20.86 -12.25
N GLU A 494 16.33 -19.63 -11.72
CA GLU A 494 17.53 -19.25 -10.98
C GLU A 494 17.84 -20.21 -9.82
N ASP A 495 19.13 -20.30 -9.46
CA ASP A 495 19.65 -21.13 -8.36
C ASP A 495 19.34 -22.64 -8.47
N GLY A 496 19.02 -23.15 -9.67
CA GLY A 496 18.66 -24.54 -9.90
C GLY A 496 17.29 -24.93 -9.34
N ALA A 497 16.45 -23.95 -9.03
CA ALA A 497 15.06 -24.12 -8.65
C ALA A 497 14.17 -24.38 -9.87
N TYR A 498 12.90 -24.65 -9.63
CA TYR A 498 11.91 -24.93 -10.65
C TYR A 498 10.78 -23.91 -10.63
N CYS A 499 10.26 -23.60 -11.81
CA CYS A 499 9.05 -22.81 -11.94
C CYS A 499 7.84 -23.64 -11.46
N TYR A 500 7.05 -23.05 -10.61
CA TYR A 500 5.79 -23.63 -10.16
C TYR A 500 4.75 -22.51 -10.03
N GLN A 501 3.64 -22.64 -10.75
CA GLN A 501 2.57 -21.64 -10.81
C GLN A 501 3.09 -20.20 -11.08
N GLY A 502 4.00 -20.07 -12.05
CA GLY A 502 4.59 -18.80 -12.46
C GLY A 502 5.62 -18.20 -11.50
N LYS A 503 6.03 -18.94 -10.47
CA LYS A 503 7.00 -18.50 -9.46
C LYS A 503 8.26 -19.35 -9.47
N CYS A 504 9.40 -18.70 -9.32
CA CYS A 504 10.67 -19.35 -9.05
C CYS A 504 10.94 -19.30 -7.55
N SER A 505 10.57 -20.35 -6.82
CA SER A 505 10.66 -20.40 -5.35
C SER A 505 11.95 -21.09 -4.89
N SER A 506 12.64 -20.49 -3.93
CA SER A 506 13.76 -21.12 -3.21
C SER A 506 13.74 -20.68 -1.75
N HIS A 507 14.28 -21.53 -0.85
CA HIS A 507 14.39 -21.22 0.58
C HIS A 507 15.07 -19.85 0.79
N SER A 508 16.11 -19.54 0.02
CA SER A 508 16.82 -18.25 0.14
C SER A 508 16.00 -17.06 -0.35
N LYS A 509 15.20 -17.22 -1.44
CA LYS A 509 14.28 -16.17 -1.90
C LYS A 509 13.20 -15.93 -0.86
N GLN A 510 12.61 -17.00 -0.30
CA GLN A 510 11.61 -16.88 0.76
C GLN A 510 12.18 -16.23 2.02
N CYS A 511 13.39 -16.61 2.46
CA CYS A 511 14.07 -15.99 3.59
C CYS A 511 14.35 -14.48 3.34
N LYS A 512 14.77 -14.11 2.12
CA LYS A 512 14.95 -12.69 1.75
C LYS A 512 13.63 -11.92 1.78
N HIS A 513 12.55 -12.56 1.33
CA HIS A 513 11.22 -11.97 1.37
C HIS A 513 10.76 -11.72 2.81
N LEU A 514 10.95 -12.70 3.71
CA LEU A 514 10.51 -12.64 5.09
C LEU A 514 11.40 -11.75 5.97
N PHE A 515 12.72 -11.81 5.81
CA PHE A 515 13.68 -11.23 6.75
C PHE A 515 14.62 -10.18 6.12
N GLY A 516 14.36 -9.81 4.85
CA GLY A 516 15.12 -8.78 4.15
C GLY A 516 16.32 -9.30 3.36
N LYS A 517 16.88 -8.42 2.50
CA LYS A 517 17.84 -8.76 1.43
C LYS A 517 19.08 -9.57 1.83
N LYS A 518 19.51 -9.50 3.10
CA LYS A 518 20.70 -10.19 3.62
C LYS A 518 20.40 -11.59 4.17
N ALA A 519 19.13 -11.90 4.41
CA ALA A 519 18.72 -13.21 4.88
C ALA A 519 18.93 -14.29 3.81
N ARG A 520 19.20 -15.50 4.25
CA ARG A 520 19.36 -16.68 3.41
C ARG A 520 18.82 -17.92 4.10
N ALA A 521 18.65 -18.99 3.34
CA ALA A 521 18.28 -20.29 3.91
C ALA A 521 19.31 -20.71 4.96
N ALA A 522 18.81 -21.22 6.07
CA ALA A 522 19.66 -21.82 7.10
C ALA A 522 20.25 -23.17 6.61
N PRO A 523 21.34 -23.65 7.19
CA PRO A 523 21.88 -24.97 6.90
C PRO A 523 20.86 -26.09 7.17
N SER A 524 21.00 -27.21 6.46
CA SER A 524 20.10 -28.38 6.56
C SER A 524 19.92 -28.90 8.00
N ASP A 525 20.89 -28.67 8.87
CA ASP A 525 20.81 -29.06 10.30
C ASP A 525 19.68 -28.34 11.03
N CYS A 526 19.43 -27.06 10.70
CA CYS A 526 18.29 -26.31 11.24
C CYS A 526 16.96 -26.96 10.85
N PHE A 527 16.79 -27.22 9.56
CA PHE A 527 15.59 -27.89 9.06
C PHE A 527 15.42 -29.28 9.66
N ARG A 528 16.50 -30.06 9.71
CA ARG A 528 16.49 -31.42 10.27
C ARG A 528 16.09 -31.40 11.74
N THR A 529 16.76 -30.59 12.55
CA THR A 529 16.58 -30.58 14.01
C THR A 529 15.20 -30.03 14.38
N LEU A 530 14.70 -29.00 13.68
CA LEU A 530 13.45 -28.35 14.04
C LEU A 530 12.26 -29.07 13.43
N ASN A 531 12.24 -29.31 12.12
CA ASN A 531 11.07 -29.82 11.43
C ASN A 531 10.70 -31.27 11.82
N THR A 532 11.65 -32.04 12.40
CA THR A 532 11.35 -33.38 12.94
C THR A 532 10.75 -33.35 14.34
N ARG A 533 10.70 -32.23 15.02
CA ARG A 533 10.07 -32.11 16.35
C ARG A 533 8.57 -32.29 16.29
N GLY A 534 7.90 -31.68 15.30
CA GLY A 534 6.45 -31.68 15.18
C GLY A 534 5.82 -30.79 16.25
N ASP A 535 6.36 -29.58 16.41
CA ASP A 535 5.89 -28.53 17.28
C ASP A 535 5.70 -27.23 16.47
N ARG A 536 5.35 -26.14 17.15
CA ARG A 536 5.18 -24.83 16.53
C ARG A 536 6.46 -24.30 15.87
N PHE A 537 7.62 -24.75 16.30
CA PHE A 537 8.93 -24.32 15.79
C PHE A 537 9.34 -25.02 14.51
N GLY A 538 8.83 -26.26 14.31
CA GLY A 538 9.13 -27.07 13.13
C GLY A 538 8.18 -28.22 12.94
N ASN A 539 7.53 -28.27 11.78
CA ASN A 539 6.52 -29.26 11.43
C ASN A 539 6.32 -29.34 9.91
N CYS A 540 5.60 -30.38 9.47
CA CYS A 540 5.13 -30.54 8.10
C CYS A 540 3.60 -30.39 8.00
N GLY A 541 3.04 -29.44 8.71
CA GLY A 541 1.61 -29.16 8.71
C GLY A 541 0.94 -29.44 10.03
N ILE A 542 -0.37 -29.17 10.06
CA ILE A 542 -1.21 -29.30 11.25
C ILE A 542 -2.43 -30.14 10.90
N GLN A 543 -2.71 -31.11 11.71
CA GLN A 543 -3.90 -31.99 11.57
C GLN A 543 -4.97 -31.52 12.56
N ASN A 544 -6.22 -31.40 12.08
CA ASN A 544 -7.40 -31.00 12.88
C ASN A 544 -7.23 -29.68 13.62
N ASN A 545 -6.43 -28.74 13.08
CA ASN A 545 -6.12 -27.44 13.66
C ASN A 545 -5.52 -27.47 15.09
N ILE A 546 -5.02 -28.59 15.56
CA ILE A 546 -4.52 -28.75 16.93
C ILE A 546 -3.18 -29.48 16.97
N GLN A 547 -2.97 -30.48 16.12
CA GLN A 547 -1.82 -31.38 16.22
C GLN A 547 -0.79 -31.10 15.12
N PHE A 548 0.41 -30.69 15.50
CA PHE A 548 1.54 -30.51 14.58
C PHE A 548 2.06 -31.89 14.09
N ILE A 549 2.29 -32.00 12.79
CA ILE A 549 2.78 -33.20 12.12
C ILE A 549 4.30 -33.11 12.02
N LYS A 550 5.00 -34.09 12.59
CA LYS A 550 6.46 -34.24 12.44
C LYS A 550 6.82 -34.47 10.97
N CYS A 551 7.82 -33.73 10.46
CA CYS A 551 8.34 -34.06 9.15
C CYS A 551 9.08 -35.42 9.17
N LYS A 552 8.84 -36.22 8.15
CA LYS A 552 9.74 -37.35 7.83
C LYS A 552 11.07 -36.79 7.37
N ILE A 553 12.15 -37.54 7.51
CA ILE A 553 13.51 -37.10 7.14
C ILE A 553 13.61 -36.62 5.69
N GLU A 554 12.89 -37.27 4.79
CA GLU A 554 12.79 -36.92 3.37
C GLU A 554 12.12 -35.55 3.13
N ASN A 555 11.25 -35.10 4.03
CA ASN A 555 10.41 -33.90 3.89
C ASN A 555 10.89 -32.69 4.73
N ILE A 556 12.04 -32.80 5.39
CA ILE A 556 12.52 -31.77 6.33
C ILE A 556 12.65 -30.38 5.66
N LEU A 557 13.00 -30.35 4.38
CA LEU A 557 13.15 -29.10 3.62
C LEU A 557 11.81 -28.52 3.11
N CYS A 558 10.71 -29.26 3.26
CA CYS A 558 9.37 -28.84 2.85
C CYS A 558 8.45 -28.48 4.02
N GLY A 559 8.98 -28.50 5.24
CA GLY A 559 8.23 -28.15 6.44
C GLY A 559 8.19 -26.64 6.69
N ARG A 560 8.58 -26.21 7.88
CA ARG A 560 8.71 -24.79 8.23
C ARG A 560 10.02 -24.21 7.68
N ILE A 561 9.95 -22.98 7.17
CA ILE A 561 11.13 -22.27 6.68
C ILE A 561 12.10 -21.98 7.82
N GLN A 562 13.39 -22.19 7.57
CA GLN A 562 14.47 -21.88 8.49
C GLN A 562 15.47 -20.96 7.81
N CYS A 563 15.72 -19.82 8.42
CA CYS A 563 16.57 -18.77 7.87
C CYS A 563 17.75 -18.45 8.77
N GLU A 564 18.79 -17.84 8.20
CA GLU A 564 19.93 -17.34 8.93
C GLU A 564 20.36 -15.96 8.40
N ASN A 565 21.35 -15.36 9.05
CA ASN A 565 21.93 -14.05 8.68
C ASN A 565 20.92 -12.90 8.77
N ILE A 566 20.11 -12.91 9.84
CA ILE A 566 19.13 -11.87 10.12
C ILE A 566 19.80 -10.73 10.87
N HIS A 567 19.86 -9.53 10.27
CA HIS A 567 20.46 -8.34 10.87
C HIS A 567 19.43 -7.38 11.48
N LYS A 568 18.24 -7.31 10.89
CA LYS A 568 17.12 -6.50 11.37
C LYS A 568 15.90 -7.39 11.38
N LEU A 569 15.18 -7.42 12.49
CA LEU A 569 13.91 -8.15 12.54
C LEU A 569 12.93 -7.41 11.65
N PRO A 570 12.30 -8.12 10.70
CA PRO A 570 11.25 -7.53 9.90
C PRO A 570 10.05 -7.30 10.79
N TYR A 571 9.24 -6.45 10.33
CA TYR A 571 7.96 -6.22 10.94
C TYR A 571 6.93 -7.05 10.17
N LEU A 572 6.52 -8.13 10.78
CA LEU A 572 5.49 -9.01 10.23
C LEU A 572 4.14 -8.65 10.87
N ARG A 573 3.10 -8.63 10.06
CA ARG A 573 1.72 -8.39 10.50
C ARG A 573 1.08 -9.70 10.96
N ASN A 574 -0.07 -9.57 11.60
CA ASN A 574 -1.04 -10.65 11.80
C ASN A 574 -0.51 -11.80 12.65
N HIS A 575 -0.33 -11.56 13.96
CA HIS A 575 -0.07 -12.62 14.95
C HIS A 575 1.03 -13.62 14.54
N ILE A 576 1.99 -13.15 13.75
CA ILE A 576 3.15 -13.93 13.35
C ILE A 576 4.26 -13.68 14.36
N THR A 577 4.72 -14.73 14.99
CA THR A 577 5.83 -14.68 15.93
C THR A 577 7.13 -15.06 15.22
N ILE A 578 8.13 -14.19 15.30
CA ILE A 578 9.48 -14.53 14.83
C ILE A 578 10.18 -15.31 15.90
N ILE A 579 10.69 -16.47 15.54
CA ILE A 579 11.34 -17.40 16.47
C ILE A 579 12.80 -17.54 16.11
N GLN A 580 13.68 -17.43 17.12
CA GLN A 580 15.08 -17.78 17.00
C GLN A 580 15.35 -19.02 17.85
N THR A 581 15.80 -20.10 17.22
CA THR A 581 16.14 -21.35 17.90
C THR A 581 17.64 -21.64 17.72
N PRO A 582 18.42 -21.84 18.79
CA PRO A 582 19.80 -22.27 18.68
C PRO A 582 19.86 -23.77 18.32
N VAL A 583 20.69 -24.11 17.34
CA VAL A 583 21.00 -25.48 16.94
C VAL A 583 22.52 -25.63 16.83
N GLY A 584 23.15 -26.18 17.85
CA GLY A 584 24.60 -26.13 18.01
C GLY A 584 25.09 -24.66 18.04
N ASP A 585 26.06 -24.33 17.22
CA ASP A 585 26.60 -22.96 17.10
C ASP A 585 25.78 -22.07 16.17
N LYS A 586 24.70 -22.58 15.58
CA LYS A 586 23.90 -21.89 14.58
C LYS A 586 22.65 -21.31 15.20
N LYS A 587 22.23 -20.14 14.68
CA LYS A 587 20.96 -19.49 15.01
C LYS A 587 19.98 -19.70 13.86
N CYS A 588 18.98 -20.55 14.07
CA CYS A 588 17.93 -20.82 13.09
C CYS A 588 16.74 -19.89 13.35
N TRP A 589 16.32 -19.18 12.34
CA TRP A 589 15.22 -18.24 12.42
C TRP A 589 14.03 -18.78 11.62
N GLY A 590 12.90 -18.83 12.26
CA GLY A 590 11.64 -19.24 11.66
C GLY A 590 10.53 -18.26 12.01
N ILE A 591 9.37 -18.56 11.48
CA ILE A 591 8.13 -17.84 11.74
C ILE A 591 7.12 -18.85 12.26
N ASP A 592 6.49 -18.51 13.38
CA ASP A 592 5.32 -19.22 13.86
C ASP A 592 4.06 -18.57 13.31
N TYR A 593 3.08 -19.40 12.99
CA TYR A 593 1.79 -19.02 12.48
C TYR A 593 0.70 -19.55 13.40
N HIS A 594 -0.18 -18.65 13.84
CA HIS A 594 -1.29 -19.05 14.69
C HIS A 594 -2.40 -19.72 13.87
N VAL A 595 -2.73 -20.93 14.26
CA VAL A 595 -3.75 -21.76 13.60
C VAL A 595 -5.12 -21.10 13.68
N GLY A 596 -5.85 -21.11 12.58
CA GLY A 596 -7.21 -20.53 12.51
C GLY A 596 -7.27 -19.09 11.95
N MET A 597 -6.14 -18.51 11.62
CA MET A 597 -6.12 -17.21 10.92
C MET A 597 -6.52 -17.37 9.43
N PRO A 598 -7.26 -16.42 8.86
CA PRO A 598 -7.67 -16.48 7.45
C PRO A 598 -6.55 -16.17 6.46
N THR A 599 -5.32 -15.98 6.93
CA THR A 599 -4.14 -15.67 6.12
C THR A 599 -3.30 -16.91 5.82
N ALA A 600 -2.58 -16.89 4.70
CA ALA A 600 -1.67 -17.98 4.36
C ALA A 600 -0.50 -18.07 5.35
N ASP A 601 -0.10 -19.29 5.70
CA ASP A 601 1.04 -19.56 6.59
C ASP A 601 2.38 -19.19 5.92
N MET A 602 2.84 -17.97 6.14
CA MET A 602 4.10 -17.45 5.58
C MET A 602 5.35 -18.19 6.11
N GLY A 603 5.24 -18.89 7.24
CA GLY A 603 6.32 -19.68 7.80
C GLY A 603 6.44 -21.10 7.22
N ALA A 604 5.55 -21.46 6.33
CA ALA A 604 5.64 -22.67 5.53
C ALA A 604 6.63 -22.51 4.40
N VAL A 605 7.35 -23.56 4.04
CA VAL A 605 8.11 -23.57 2.79
C VAL A 605 7.14 -23.53 1.62
N ASP A 606 7.37 -22.58 0.71
CA ASP A 606 6.53 -22.39 -0.48
C ASP A 606 6.57 -23.62 -1.38
N ASP A 607 5.40 -24.01 -1.91
CA ASP A 607 5.35 -25.04 -2.95
C ASP A 607 6.17 -24.63 -4.17
N GLY A 608 6.80 -25.62 -4.83
CA GLY A 608 7.76 -25.39 -5.90
C GLY A 608 9.20 -25.17 -5.43
N THR A 609 9.46 -25.03 -4.12
CA THR A 609 10.82 -24.89 -3.59
C THR A 609 11.60 -26.21 -3.73
N SER A 610 12.83 -26.14 -4.26
CA SER A 610 13.68 -27.32 -4.44
C SER A 610 14.06 -27.93 -3.07
N CYS A 611 13.88 -29.25 -2.93
CA CYS A 611 14.25 -30.01 -1.74
C CYS A 611 15.30 -31.10 -2.00
N GLY A 612 15.78 -31.21 -3.23
CA GLY A 612 16.81 -32.17 -3.65
C GLY A 612 17.05 -32.10 -5.15
N SER A 613 17.97 -32.94 -5.65
CA SER A 613 18.17 -33.05 -7.10
C SER A 613 16.89 -33.61 -7.74
N ASP A 614 16.32 -32.87 -8.67
CA ASP A 614 15.07 -33.19 -9.37
C ASP A 614 13.88 -33.43 -8.41
N MET A 615 13.90 -32.75 -7.26
CA MET A 615 12.87 -32.84 -6.24
C MET A 615 12.40 -31.44 -5.84
N LEU A 616 11.10 -31.30 -5.58
CA LEU A 616 10.48 -30.06 -5.12
C LEU A 616 9.41 -30.31 -4.07
N CYS A 617 9.12 -29.28 -3.29
CA CYS A 617 8.10 -29.31 -2.26
C CYS A 617 6.70 -29.10 -2.87
N ILE A 618 5.78 -30.00 -2.62
CA ILE A 618 4.35 -29.84 -2.86
C ILE A 618 3.59 -30.35 -1.63
N ASN A 619 2.71 -29.53 -1.11
CA ASN A 619 1.92 -29.87 0.09
C ASN A 619 2.78 -30.42 1.23
N ARG A 620 3.86 -29.73 1.57
CA ARG A 620 4.81 -30.10 2.64
C ARG A 620 5.54 -31.43 2.43
N THR A 621 5.51 -31.97 1.23
CA THR A 621 6.16 -33.24 0.86
C THR A 621 7.18 -33.00 -0.24
N CYS A 622 8.37 -33.55 -0.07
CA CYS A 622 9.43 -33.52 -1.09
C CYS A 622 9.12 -34.58 -2.15
N THR A 623 8.75 -34.15 -3.35
CA THR A 623 8.29 -35.00 -4.46
C THR A 623 9.17 -34.85 -5.68
N ASN A 624 9.19 -35.85 -6.55
CA ASN A 624 9.95 -35.79 -7.77
C ASN A 624 9.31 -34.80 -8.77
N VAL A 625 10.13 -34.01 -9.47
CA VAL A 625 9.70 -33.02 -10.46
C VAL A 625 8.88 -33.63 -11.60
N SER A 626 9.05 -34.95 -11.85
CA SER A 626 8.25 -35.69 -12.84
C SER A 626 6.74 -35.62 -12.60
N LEU A 627 6.31 -35.36 -11.35
CA LEU A 627 4.90 -35.18 -11.01
C LEU A 627 4.27 -33.99 -11.75
N LEU A 628 5.06 -32.99 -12.11
CA LEU A 628 4.60 -31.81 -12.85
C LEU A 628 4.35 -32.09 -14.33
N ASN A 629 4.71 -33.27 -14.82
CA ASN A 629 4.56 -33.66 -16.22
C ASN A 629 5.14 -32.62 -17.18
N TYR A 630 6.34 -32.09 -16.84
CA TYR A 630 7.06 -31.17 -17.70
C TYR A 630 7.47 -31.92 -19.00
N ASP A 631 6.92 -31.48 -20.11
CA ASP A 631 7.12 -32.10 -21.43
C ASP A 631 7.83 -31.20 -22.45
N CYS A 632 8.29 -30.01 -21.98
CA CYS A 632 9.01 -29.08 -22.83
C CYS A 632 10.47 -29.51 -23.03
N ASN A 633 10.66 -30.49 -23.86
CA ASN A 633 12.02 -30.86 -24.29
C ASN A 633 12.52 -29.90 -25.40
N VAL A 634 13.81 -29.94 -25.63
CA VAL A 634 14.49 -29.08 -26.63
C VAL A 634 13.91 -29.21 -28.04
N THR A 635 13.27 -30.32 -28.38
CA THR A 635 12.72 -30.57 -29.71
C THR A 635 11.33 -29.97 -29.90
N LYS A 636 10.56 -29.79 -28.84
CA LYS A 636 9.16 -29.33 -28.90
C LYS A 636 9.03 -27.91 -29.47
N CYS A 637 9.95 -26.98 -29.10
CA CYS A 637 9.99 -25.62 -29.58
C CYS A 637 11.27 -25.36 -30.43
N HIS A 638 11.86 -26.40 -30.96
CA HIS A 638 13.04 -26.35 -31.85
C HIS A 638 14.24 -25.59 -31.28
N ASN A 639 14.45 -25.60 -29.95
CA ASN A 639 15.45 -24.79 -29.25
C ASN A 639 15.33 -23.26 -29.50
N ARG A 640 14.13 -22.80 -29.84
CA ARG A 640 13.86 -21.41 -30.26
C ARG A 640 12.73 -20.81 -29.43
N GLY A 641 12.55 -21.31 -28.21
CA GLY A 641 11.53 -20.87 -27.30
C GLY A 641 11.35 -21.81 -26.11
N VAL A 642 10.40 -21.48 -25.25
CA VAL A 642 10.04 -22.20 -24.03
C VAL A 642 8.57 -22.60 -24.07
N CYS A 643 8.16 -23.56 -23.25
CA CYS A 643 6.75 -23.89 -23.13
C CYS A 643 6.08 -23.07 -22.04
N ASN A 644 4.90 -22.56 -22.33
CA ASN A 644 4.08 -21.87 -21.36
C ASN A 644 3.21 -22.86 -20.53
N ASN A 645 2.49 -22.34 -19.56
CA ASN A 645 1.59 -23.08 -18.66
C ASN A 645 0.44 -23.83 -19.37
N ARG A 646 0.18 -23.48 -20.63
CA ARG A 646 -0.78 -24.19 -21.51
C ARG A 646 -0.11 -25.22 -22.41
N LYS A 647 1.18 -25.46 -22.19
CA LYS A 647 2.02 -26.39 -22.97
C LYS A 647 2.24 -25.96 -24.44
N ASN A 648 1.95 -24.71 -24.79
CA ASN A 648 2.24 -24.13 -26.09
C ASN A 648 3.63 -23.48 -26.10
N CYS A 649 4.29 -23.46 -27.26
CA CYS A 649 5.58 -22.78 -27.35
C CYS A 649 5.42 -21.26 -27.29
N HIS A 650 6.19 -20.63 -26.40
CA HIS A 650 6.47 -19.21 -26.41
C HIS A 650 7.82 -19.01 -27.09
N CYS A 651 7.76 -18.55 -28.32
CA CYS A 651 8.91 -18.49 -29.21
C CYS A 651 9.79 -17.27 -28.93
N ASP A 652 11.09 -17.44 -29.10
CA ASP A 652 12.04 -16.35 -29.08
C ASP A 652 11.80 -15.40 -30.25
N TYR A 653 12.24 -14.15 -30.09
CA TYR A 653 12.15 -13.18 -31.18
C TYR A 653 12.89 -13.71 -32.43
N GLY A 654 12.24 -13.64 -33.58
CA GLY A 654 12.72 -14.18 -34.86
C GLY A 654 11.97 -15.43 -35.27
N TRP A 655 11.15 -16.01 -34.38
CA TRP A 655 10.43 -17.27 -34.64
C TRP A 655 8.94 -17.10 -34.39
N ALA A 656 8.11 -17.81 -35.13
CA ALA A 656 6.65 -17.73 -35.03
C ALA A 656 6.06 -18.92 -34.25
N PRO A 657 5.02 -18.67 -33.37
CA PRO A 657 4.22 -19.74 -32.86
C PRO A 657 3.46 -20.46 -33.99
N PRO A 658 2.96 -21.73 -33.82
CA PRO A 658 2.89 -22.43 -32.53
C PRO A 658 4.13 -23.24 -32.14
N TYR A 659 5.06 -23.53 -33.08
CA TYR A 659 6.17 -24.50 -32.87
C TYR A 659 7.55 -23.87 -32.98
N CYS A 660 7.66 -22.57 -33.25
CA CYS A 660 8.91 -21.84 -33.42
C CYS A 660 9.74 -22.35 -34.63
N GLU A 661 9.10 -22.85 -35.69
CA GLU A 661 9.73 -23.33 -36.92
C GLU A 661 9.91 -22.22 -37.94
N LEU A 662 8.91 -21.38 -38.09
CA LEU A 662 8.86 -20.33 -39.09
C LEU A 662 9.42 -19.02 -38.54
N GLU A 663 9.88 -18.13 -39.41
CA GLU A 663 10.26 -16.77 -39.01
C GLU A 663 9.06 -15.98 -38.54
N GLY A 664 9.23 -15.22 -37.44
CA GLY A 664 8.17 -14.42 -36.84
C GLY A 664 8.65 -13.46 -35.78
N LEU A 665 7.73 -12.92 -35.01
CA LEU A 665 8.01 -11.88 -34.02
C LEU A 665 8.26 -12.42 -32.60
N GLY A 666 8.12 -13.72 -32.37
CA GLY A 666 8.17 -14.35 -31.07
C GLY A 666 6.79 -14.52 -30.42
N GLY A 667 6.77 -14.77 -29.12
CA GLY A 667 5.55 -14.95 -28.34
C GLY A 667 4.89 -16.31 -28.54
N SER A 668 3.67 -16.45 -28.02
CA SER A 668 2.87 -17.67 -28.15
C SER A 668 1.48 -17.36 -28.67
N ILE A 669 0.75 -18.39 -29.05
CA ILE A 669 -0.67 -18.26 -29.41
C ILE A 669 -1.51 -17.75 -28.23
N ASP A 670 -1.01 -17.90 -27.00
CA ASP A 670 -1.70 -17.54 -25.75
C ASP A 670 -1.34 -16.14 -25.25
N SER A 671 -0.11 -15.66 -25.56
CA SER A 671 0.38 -14.36 -25.07
C SER A 671 -0.05 -13.17 -25.92
N GLY A 672 -0.66 -13.42 -27.07
CA GLY A 672 -0.83 -12.43 -28.12
C GLY A 672 0.47 -12.22 -28.94
N PRO A 673 0.40 -11.54 -30.11
CA PRO A 673 1.54 -11.30 -30.96
C PRO A 673 2.41 -10.18 -30.37
N PRO A 674 3.73 -10.38 -30.17
CA PRO A 674 4.62 -9.32 -29.72
C PRO A 674 4.83 -8.26 -30.80
N PRO A 675 5.33 -7.06 -30.45
CA PRO A 675 5.53 -5.99 -31.41
C PRO A 675 6.62 -6.32 -32.42
N ALA A 676 6.42 -5.92 -33.67
CA ALA A 676 7.51 -5.89 -34.64
C ALA A 676 8.62 -4.98 -34.08
N ARG A 677 9.82 -5.50 -33.90
CA ARG A 677 10.96 -4.68 -33.50
C ARG A 677 11.20 -3.62 -34.54
N ASP A 678 11.13 -2.37 -34.17
CA ASP A 678 11.38 -1.23 -35.04
C ASP A 678 12.87 -1.17 -35.37
N ILE A 679 13.28 -1.86 -36.47
CA ILE A 679 14.63 -1.86 -36.97
C ILE A 679 15.09 -0.43 -37.29
N PHE A 680 14.15 0.47 -37.58
CA PHE A 680 14.37 1.89 -37.78
C PHE A 680 14.90 2.63 -36.52
N HIS A 681 14.61 2.16 -35.30
CA HIS A 681 15.14 2.83 -34.11
C HIS A 681 16.64 2.59 -33.93
N ARG A 682 17.14 1.37 -34.23
CA ARG A 682 18.58 1.06 -34.24
C ARG A 682 19.29 1.73 -35.44
N ALA A 683 18.62 1.82 -36.57
CA ALA A 683 19.16 2.55 -37.74
C ALA A 683 19.23 4.06 -37.45
N LYS A 684 18.23 4.68 -36.81
CA LYS A 684 18.27 6.10 -36.38
C LYS A 684 19.42 6.36 -35.40
N ILE A 685 19.61 5.51 -34.39
CA ILE A 685 20.75 5.61 -33.46
C ILE A 685 22.08 5.44 -34.17
N GLY A 686 22.19 4.49 -35.10
CA GLY A 686 23.39 4.29 -35.92
C GLY A 686 23.68 5.50 -36.81
N VAL A 687 22.69 6.07 -37.47
CA VAL A 687 22.83 7.26 -38.34
C VAL A 687 23.20 8.52 -37.56
N THR A 688 22.58 8.71 -36.37
CA THR A 688 22.95 9.82 -35.49
C THR A 688 24.34 9.68 -34.91
N PHE A 689 24.78 8.47 -34.57
CA PHE A 689 26.15 8.23 -34.09
C PHE A 689 27.17 8.43 -35.23
N LEU A 690 26.87 7.95 -36.42
CA LEU A 690 27.73 8.17 -37.61
C LEU A 690 27.80 9.67 -37.96
N GLY A 691 26.69 10.39 -37.86
CA GLY A 691 26.63 11.85 -38.06
C GLY A 691 27.49 12.61 -37.06
N LEU A 692 27.45 12.22 -35.76
CA LEU A 692 28.30 12.78 -34.73
C LEU A 692 29.78 12.50 -34.96
N VAL A 693 30.14 11.28 -35.37
CA VAL A 693 31.52 10.92 -35.69
C VAL A 693 32.04 11.75 -36.88
N VAL A 694 31.23 11.90 -37.93
CA VAL A 694 31.57 12.75 -39.09
C VAL A 694 31.77 14.22 -38.69
N LEU A 695 30.90 14.75 -37.84
CA LEU A 695 31.04 16.11 -37.29
C LEU A 695 32.31 16.28 -36.44
N CYS A 696 32.63 15.29 -35.62
CA CYS A 696 33.88 15.30 -34.83
C CYS A 696 35.12 15.24 -35.73
N VAL A 697 35.12 14.43 -36.79
CA VAL A 697 36.23 14.34 -37.77
C VAL A 697 36.36 15.65 -38.56
N LEU A 698 35.25 16.23 -39.03
CA LEU A 698 35.24 17.53 -39.71
C LEU A 698 35.69 18.65 -38.74
N GLY A 699 35.27 18.65 -37.51
CA GLY A 699 35.75 19.59 -36.49
C GLY A 699 37.24 19.47 -36.21
N ALA A 700 37.75 18.24 -36.09
CA ALA A 700 39.17 17.99 -35.88
C ALA A 700 40.02 18.40 -37.11
N THR A 701 39.54 18.19 -38.34
CA THR A 701 40.21 18.62 -39.58
C THR A 701 40.19 20.14 -39.72
N LEU A 702 39.09 20.80 -39.42
CA LEU A 702 39.00 22.27 -39.37
C LEU A 702 39.95 22.86 -38.31
N ILE A 703 40.01 22.30 -37.13
CA ILE A 703 40.94 22.71 -36.08
C ILE A 703 42.40 22.52 -36.56
N LYS A 704 42.69 21.45 -37.27
CA LYS A 704 44.03 21.18 -37.81
C LYS A 704 44.39 22.16 -38.95
N CYS A 705 43.45 22.49 -39.82
CA CYS A 705 43.65 23.46 -40.91
C CYS A 705 43.80 24.89 -40.37
N TYR A 706 43.03 25.30 -39.36
CA TYR A 706 43.08 26.65 -38.80
C TYR A 706 44.08 26.79 -37.66
N LYS A 707 44.74 25.73 -37.21
CA LYS A 707 45.72 25.77 -36.11
C LYS A 707 46.87 26.76 -36.35
N GLN A 708 47.29 26.95 -37.59
CA GLN A 708 48.35 27.94 -37.97
C GLN A 708 47.80 29.37 -37.89
N GLU A 709 46.56 29.63 -38.30
CA GLU A 709 45.97 30.98 -38.24
C GLU A 709 45.66 31.38 -36.80
N ILE A 710 45.10 30.45 -36.02
CA ILE A 710 44.81 30.68 -34.60
C ILE A 710 46.11 30.92 -33.82
N ALA A 711 47.15 30.15 -34.07
CA ALA A 711 48.46 30.37 -33.46
C ALA A 711 49.10 31.71 -33.90
N GLY A 712 48.85 32.14 -35.15
CA GLY A 712 49.25 33.43 -35.66
C GLY A 712 48.47 34.59 -35.00
N TRP A 713 47.19 34.38 -34.74
CA TRP A 713 46.34 35.36 -34.05
C TRP A 713 46.71 35.50 -32.56
N PHE A 714 46.94 34.38 -31.88
CA PHE A 714 47.43 34.37 -30.49
C PHE A 714 48.82 35.04 -30.35
N ARG A 715 49.76 34.78 -31.28
CA ARG A 715 51.06 35.48 -31.30
C ARG A 715 50.94 36.98 -31.47
N ARG A 716 49.97 37.43 -32.30
CA ARG A 716 49.69 38.87 -32.47
C ARG A 716 49.06 39.51 -31.24
N ILE A 717 48.21 38.77 -30.54
CA ILE A 717 47.61 39.26 -29.29
C ILE A 717 48.67 39.33 -28.18
N THR A 718 49.47 38.27 -27.98
CA THR A 718 50.56 38.26 -26.98
C THR A 718 51.61 39.32 -27.23
N ALA A 719 51.98 39.57 -28.51
CA ALA A 719 52.89 40.65 -28.89
C ALA A 719 52.30 42.03 -28.56
N ARG A 720 50.99 42.27 -28.78
CA ARG A 720 50.32 43.53 -28.42
C ARG A 720 50.17 43.71 -26.90
N LEU A 721 49.94 42.64 -26.19
CA LEU A 721 49.91 42.68 -24.73
C LEU A 721 51.32 42.93 -24.15
N HIS A 722 52.35 42.30 -24.68
CA HIS A 722 53.71 42.53 -24.23
C HIS A 722 54.20 43.96 -24.53
N SER A 723 53.85 44.53 -25.69
CA SER A 723 54.14 45.93 -25.99
C SER A 723 53.41 46.93 -25.04
N LYS A 724 52.15 46.64 -24.71
CA LYS A 724 51.40 47.45 -23.70
C LYS A 724 51.92 47.31 -22.28
N THR A 725 52.39 46.11 -21.88
CA THR A 725 53.02 45.92 -20.57
C THR A 725 54.34 46.59 -20.46
N GLN A 726 55.17 46.61 -21.56
CA GLN A 726 56.40 47.38 -21.56
C GLN A 726 56.16 48.91 -21.47
N GLN A 727 55.11 49.39 -22.13
CA GLN A 727 54.73 50.83 -22.03
C GLN A 727 54.23 51.15 -20.62
N LEU A 728 53.52 50.24 -19.94
CA LEU A 728 53.09 50.43 -18.57
C LEU A 728 54.26 50.32 -17.57
N LEU A 729 55.26 49.46 -17.82
CA LEU A 729 56.45 49.35 -16.99
C LEU A 729 57.32 50.62 -17.14
N GLN A 730 57.48 51.21 -18.31
CA GLN A 730 58.16 52.51 -18.46
C GLN A 730 57.46 53.68 -17.76
N VAL A 731 56.13 53.65 -17.69
CA VAL A 731 55.36 54.67 -16.92
C VAL A 731 55.48 54.46 -15.42
N LEU A 732 55.66 53.22 -14.95
CA LEU A 732 55.85 52.89 -13.54
C LEU A 732 57.30 53.16 -13.03
N GLU A 733 58.31 53.07 -13.92
CA GLU A 733 59.69 53.46 -13.56
C GLU A 733 59.86 54.97 -13.37
N ILE A 734 58.98 55.83 -13.94
CA ILE A 734 59.02 57.29 -13.75
C ILE A 734 58.39 57.73 -12.41
N LEU A 735 57.67 56.83 -11.71
CA LEU A 735 56.94 57.16 -10.46
C LEU A 735 57.56 56.58 -9.17
N ALA A 736 58.70 55.88 -9.22
CA ALA A 736 59.35 55.28 -8.03
C ALA A 736 60.59 56.04 -7.63
N VAL A 737 60.48 56.90 -6.66
CA VAL A 737 61.57 57.47 -5.84
C VAL A 737 61.45 56.89 -4.41
N PRO A 738 62.54 56.53 -3.73
CA PRO A 738 62.59 55.50 -2.71
C PRO A 738 62.42 56.00 -1.28
N LYS A 739 61.95 55.13 -0.39
CA LYS A 739 62.31 55.20 1.02
C LYS A 739 62.55 53.78 1.61
N ARG A 740 63.73 53.65 2.16
CA ARG A 740 64.27 52.61 3.08
C ARG A 740 63.31 52.28 4.22
N GLU A 741 63.27 51.15 4.80
CA GLU A 741 64.21 50.41 5.66
C GLU A 741 63.54 49.19 6.34
N HIS A 742 64.38 48.16 6.51
CA HIS A 742 64.42 47.17 7.60
C HIS A 742 63.25 46.21 7.83
N LEU A 743 63.37 44.95 8.04
CA LEU A 743 64.35 43.95 8.52
C LEU A 743 63.65 42.55 8.52
N LEU A 744 64.36 41.56 8.06
CA LEU A 744 64.47 40.17 8.62
C LEU A 744 63.17 39.40 8.98
N VAL A 745 62.93 38.18 8.61
CA VAL A 745 63.63 36.90 8.75
C VAL A 745 62.79 35.79 8.08
N SER A 746 63.42 34.97 7.28
CA SER A 746 62.97 33.60 6.93
C SER A 746 63.06 32.68 8.17
N PRO A 747 62.54 31.48 8.20
CA PRO A 747 62.50 30.47 7.14
C PRO A 747 61.30 29.51 7.13
N SER A 748 61.24 28.78 6.05
CA SER A 748 60.63 27.46 5.77
C SER A 748 60.92 26.39 6.84
N PRO A 749 60.48 25.11 6.75
CA PRO A 749 59.39 24.44 6.00
C PRO A 749 58.67 23.35 6.86
N ALA A 750 57.93 22.52 6.15
CA ALA A 750 57.59 21.13 6.48
C ALA A 750 56.09 20.82 6.67
N GLN A 751 55.54 20.13 5.74
CA GLN A 751 55.21 18.68 5.68
C GLN A 751 54.15 18.18 6.63
N SER A 752 53.15 17.69 6.08
CA SER A 752 52.65 16.30 5.93
C SER A 752 51.37 15.95 6.68
N THR A 753 50.51 15.33 5.89
CA THR A 753 49.72 14.12 6.21
C THR A 753 48.73 14.13 7.39
N TYR A 754 47.46 14.05 7.15
CA TYR A 754 46.67 12.82 7.10
C TYR A 754 45.35 13.11 6.38
#